data_7a0366c2a466016267aa2ace6bb89a22
#
_entry.id   7a0366c2a466016267aa2ace6bb89a22
#
_cell.length_a   1.000
_cell.length_b   1.000
_cell.length_c   1.000
_cell.angle_alpha   90.00
_cell.angle_beta   90.00
_cell.angle_gamma   90.00
#
_symmetry.space_group_name_H-M   'P 1'
#
loop_
_entity.id
_entity.type
_entity.pdbx_description
1 polymer ?
#
loop_
_entity_poly.entity_id
_entity_poly.type
_entity_poly.pdbx_seq_one_letter_code
_entity_poly.pdbx_strand_id
1 'polypeptide(L)'
;MKVTPVEWPVRGANLIAAAVLQIVLIAPAQSTNTPAAEASSTSNQVTRLPEVVVTGRQDSLIGIAASATQGTTGRAQLADRPILRSGEILETVPGVIITQHAGGGKANQYFLRGFNLDHGTDFAVFLDGMPLNLPSHAHGEGYADMNVVIPEFVERIDYEKGPYYASIGNYGSAGSASLVFYKVLPQDFVTIEGGMFGYARAVFGANQKIGSGNLLYGGEAYHDDGPWTRPDDYQKFNGILTYSLGDEVNGFSATAHAYHGKWNSSDQIAASFGATNFFGTLNPTDGGNSQRYSLQAEWHRQDDNSQTEVMAYGFYYSLDLFSDFTYFLTDANLGDQFEQQDKRWVGGLDARHTIFSQWFGQDVENSFGLQVRNDWINNGLFQSSDRRRVDKLDSETGTILPSTTEADVFTDTQIGFYAENKVQWAEKFRSVTALRGDVDYFDVTSRDNSANSGTSTSFLPSPKMSLIFGPWDQTELYVQGGFGFHSNDGRGTTQTVEPISADNPFPDTPAKKIPGLIQTKGAEIGARTLAVPHLQSTLSLWYLYSDSELMQSGDTGGTVASKQPSDRYGVEWANYYTPLPHLALDLDVADSIARFTSIDADDAREGSPGGDHVPEAVGVVISSGVTLHDWRGFSSSLRLRYFGPRDLTSDGLVRSGNTVLLNWEAAYQINKTWRVSTQVLNLLDRHDHDIDYYYESRVSPGSGALSQIHFHPVEPIQVRLALTAEF
;
A
#
# COMPACT_ATOMS: atom_id res chain seq x y z
N MET A 1 -7.81 -20.78 37.43
CA MET A 1 -7.77 -19.42 37.94
C MET A 1 -8.77 -18.60 37.15
N LYS A 2 -9.64 -17.83 37.79
CA LYS A 2 -10.67 -17.03 37.09
C LYS A 2 -9.97 -15.81 36.50
N VAL A 3 -10.03 -15.67 35.17
CA VAL A 3 -9.59 -14.46 34.45
C VAL A 3 -10.67 -13.41 34.64
N THR A 4 -10.39 -12.37 35.41
CA THR A 4 -11.22 -11.16 35.48
C THR A 4 -10.98 -10.32 34.22
N PRO A 5 -12.02 -9.79 33.54
CA PRO A 5 -11.83 -8.89 32.42
C PRO A 5 -11.22 -7.57 32.92
N VAL A 6 -10.17 -7.13 32.23
CA VAL A 6 -9.55 -5.82 32.45
C VAL A 6 -10.47 -4.76 31.90
N GLU A 7 -11.01 -3.92 32.78
CA GLU A 7 -11.75 -2.72 32.39
C GLU A 7 -10.78 -1.68 31.82
N TRP A 8 -11.03 -1.28 30.59
CA TRP A 8 -10.26 -0.26 29.87
C TRP A 8 -10.66 1.14 30.35
N PRO A 9 -9.75 2.11 30.46
CA PRO A 9 -10.11 3.48 30.80
C PRO A 9 -10.72 4.19 29.56
N VAL A 10 -12.04 4.22 29.49
CA VAL A 10 -12.88 4.87 28.46
C VAL A 10 -12.84 6.42 28.58
N ARG A 11 -11.71 7.05 28.86
CA ARG A 11 -11.69 8.52 29.01
C ARG A 11 -11.37 9.31 27.75
N GLY A 12 -10.84 8.69 26.69
CA GLY A 12 -10.51 9.37 25.42
C GLY A 12 -11.55 9.21 24.32
N ALA A 13 -12.26 8.07 24.27
CA ALA A 13 -13.19 7.77 23.19
C ALA A 13 -14.46 8.67 23.15
N ASN A 14 -14.84 9.26 24.29
CA ASN A 14 -16.03 10.09 24.39
C ASN A 14 -15.89 11.49 23.75
N LEU A 15 -14.68 11.99 23.54
CA LEU A 15 -14.46 13.32 22.93
C LEU A 15 -14.51 13.28 21.41
N ILE A 16 -14.01 12.23 20.78
CA ILE A 16 -14.02 12.09 19.32
C ILE A 16 -15.40 11.64 18.83
N ALA A 17 -16.07 10.74 19.54
CA ALA A 17 -17.46 10.36 19.23
C ALA A 17 -18.45 11.52 19.37
N ALA A 18 -18.23 12.42 20.34
CA ALA A 18 -19.06 13.62 20.52
C ALA A 18 -18.80 14.67 19.43
N ALA A 19 -17.57 14.82 18.93
CA ALA A 19 -17.25 15.74 17.83
C ALA A 19 -17.83 15.27 16.49
N VAL A 20 -17.78 13.98 16.18
CA VAL A 20 -18.37 13.42 14.95
C VAL A 20 -19.90 13.51 14.96
N LEU A 21 -20.55 13.32 16.14
CA LEU A 21 -22.01 13.42 16.24
C LEU A 21 -22.53 14.86 16.18
N GLN A 22 -21.74 15.87 16.58
CA GLN A 22 -22.14 17.28 16.49
C GLN A 22 -22.03 17.86 15.07
N ILE A 23 -21.17 17.33 14.21
CA ILE A 23 -21.05 17.78 12.80
C ILE A 23 -22.22 17.28 11.94
N VAL A 24 -22.84 16.14 12.28
CA VAL A 24 -23.98 15.55 11.55
C VAL A 24 -25.32 16.28 11.81
N LEU A 25 -25.41 17.15 12.83
CA LEU A 25 -26.66 17.82 13.24
C LEU A 25 -26.85 19.24 12.70
N ILE A 26 -26.00 19.72 11.76
CA ILE A 26 -26.29 21.00 11.09
C ILE A 26 -27.19 20.72 9.88
N ALA A 27 -28.51 20.73 10.12
CA ALA A 27 -29.51 20.63 9.07
C ALA A 27 -29.49 21.88 8.16
N PRO A 28 -29.73 21.73 6.85
CA PRO A 28 -29.72 22.86 5.92
C PRO A 28 -30.86 23.82 6.22
N ALA A 29 -30.56 25.11 6.37
CA ALA A 29 -31.55 26.16 6.42
C ALA A 29 -32.28 26.28 5.08
N GLN A 30 -33.60 26.18 5.09
CA GLN A 30 -34.45 26.41 3.92
C GLN A 30 -34.27 27.85 3.42
N SER A 31 -33.80 28.03 2.21
CA SER A 31 -33.79 29.31 1.52
C SER A 31 -35.16 29.55 0.87
N THR A 32 -35.84 30.61 1.31
CA THR A 32 -37.06 31.14 0.66
C THR A 32 -36.64 31.91 -0.60
N ASN A 33 -37.08 31.45 -1.77
CA ASN A 33 -36.92 32.13 -3.04
C ASN A 33 -37.70 33.44 -3.09
N THR A 34 -36.99 34.54 -3.32
CA THR A 34 -37.58 35.78 -3.82
C THR A 34 -36.93 36.08 -5.19
N PRO A 35 -37.69 36.33 -6.27
CA PRO A 35 -37.07 36.60 -7.57
C PRO A 35 -36.56 38.05 -7.59
N ALA A 36 -35.25 38.22 -7.82
CA ALA A 36 -34.65 39.52 -8.07
C ALA A 36 -34.25 39.63 -9.54
N ALA A 37 -34.40 40.84 -10.06
CA ALA A 37 -34.29 41.24 -11.45
C ALA A 37 -32.90 40.99 -12.06
N GLU A 38 -32.92 40.69 -13.36
CA GLU A 38 -31.73 40.55 -14.25
C GLU A 38 -30.91 41.85 -14.25
N ALA A 39 -29.70 41.74 -13.70
CA ALA A 39 -28.62 42.68 -14.00
C ALA A 39 -27.55 41.91 -14.78
N SER A 40 -27.31 42.24 -16.01
CA SER A 40 -26.23 41.74 -16.84
C SER A 40 -24.89 42.19 -16.25
N SER A 41 -24.26 41.33 -15.49
CA SER A 41 -22.85 41.46 -15.12
C SER A 41 -22.02 40.56 -16.01
N THR A 42 -21.07 41.12 -16.76
CA THR A 42 -19.96 40.40 -17.36
C THR A 42 -19.16 39.78 -16.21
N SER A 43 -19.49 38.56 -15.84
CA SER A 43 -18.70 37.79 -14.87
C SER A 43 -17.41 37.34 -15.58
N ASN A 44 -16.27 37.76 -15.07
CA ASN A 44 -15.02 37.05 -15.31
C ASN A 44 -15.18 35.65 -14.71
N GLN A 45 -15.59 34.68 -15.52
CA GLN A 45 -15.59 33.28 -15.11
C GLN A 45 -14.14 32.84 -14.95
N VAL A 46 -13.74 32.52 -13.73
CA VAL A 46 -12.51 31.79 -13.47
C VAL A 46 -12.59 30.47 -14.24
N THR A 47 -11.67 30.25 -15.17
CA THR A 47 -11.63 29.02 -15.96
C THR A 47 -11.23 27.88 -15.02
N ARG A 48 -12.19 27.04 -14.66
CA ARG A 48 -11.92 25.80 -13.92
C ARG A 48 -11.19 24.82 -14.81
N LEU A 49 -10.21 24.13 -14.26
CA LEU A 49 -9.68 22.94 -14.93
C LEU A 49 -10.81 21.91 -15.02
N PRO A 50 -11.04 21.28 -16.18
CA PRO A 50 -12.12 20.31 -16.34
C PRO A 50 -11.92 19.12 -15.40
N GLU A 51 -13.00 18.68 -14.76
CA GLU A 51 -13.01 17.40 -14.07
C GLU A 51 -12.82 16.28 -15.10
N VAL A 52 -11.89 15.37 -14.83
CA VAL A 52 -11.53 14.29 -15.74
C VAL A 52 -12.34 13.06 -15.36
N VAL A 53 -13.34 12.70 -16.15
CA VAL A 53 -14.03 11.41 -16.03
C VAL A 53 -13.17 10.35 -16.70
N VAL A 54 -12.52 9.52 -15.90
CA VAL A 54 -11.55 8.53 -16.37
C VAL A 54 -12.23 7.20 -16.67
N THR A 55 -12.25 6.81 -17.95
CA THR A 55 -12.73 5.49 -18.40
C THR A 55 -11.59 4.49 -18.65
N GLY A 56 -10.35 4.96 -18.71
CA GLY A 56 -9.13 4.16 -18.87
C GLY A 56 -7.88 5.04 -18.66
N ARG A 57 -6.67 4.52 -18.87
CA ARG A 57 -5.40 5.30 -18.85
C ARG A 57 -5.35 6.41 -19.91
N GLN A 58 -6.38 6.51 -20.71
CA GLN A 58 -6.48 7.40 -21.87
C GLN A 58 -6.74 8.85 -21.54
N ASP A 59 -7.20 9.16 -20.36
CA ASP A 59 -7.60 10.53 -20.11
C ASP A 59 -6.38 11.42 -20.04
N SER A 60 -6.42 12.42 -20.91
CA SER A 60 -5.35 13.38 -21.01
C SER A 60 -5.23 14.17 -19.73
N LEU A 61 -4.17 13.94 -18.99
CA LEU A 61 -3.76 14.81 -17.90
C LEU A 61 -2.92 16.01 -18.39
N ILE A 62 -2.83 16.24 -19.69
CA ILE A 62 -2.24 17.46 -20.28
C ILE A 62 -3.04 18.67 -19.82
N GLY A 63 -2.37 19.67 -19.27
CA GLY A 63 -3.01 20.86 -18.67
C GLY A 63 -3.41 20.68 -17.20
N ILE A 64 -3.38 19.46 -16.65
CA ILE A 64 -3.88 19.14 -15.30
C ILE A 64 -2.77 18.61 -14.39
N ALA A 65 -2.01 17.60 -14.83
CA ALA A 65 -1.02 16.92 -14.01
C ALA A 65 0.06 17.87 -13.47
N ALA A 66 0.48 17.64 -12.22
CA ALA A 66 1.61 18.33 -11.61
C ALA A 66 2.95 17.63 -11.93
N SER A 67 2.92 16.38 -12.43
CA SER A 67 4.12 15.63 -12.81
C SER A 67 3.88 14.70 -14.00
N ALA A 68 4.97 14.23 -14.63
CA ALA A 68 4.91 13.20 -15.67
C ALA A 68 4.44 11.85 -15.12
N THR A 69 4.72 11.59 -13.84
CA THR A 69 4.49 10.31 -13.16
C THR A 69 3.21 10.28 -12.30
N GLN A 70 2.39 11.32 -12.38
CA GLN A 70 1.00 11.31 -11.89
C GLN A 70 0.10 10.64 -12.94
N GLY A 71 -0.84 9.80 -12.52
CA GLY A 71 -1.74 9.13 -13.44
C GLY A 71 -2.97 8.55 -12.78
N THR A 72 -3.87 8.05 -13.62
CA THR A 72 -5.08 7.35 -13.20
C THR A 72 -5.25 6.09 -14.04
N THR A 73 -5.66 5.00 -13.41
CA THR A 73 -6.06 3.75 -14.05
C THR A 73 -7.55 3.55 -13.84
N GLY A 74 -8.34 3.56 -14.89
CA GLY A 74 -9.80 3.42 -14.82
C GLY A 74 -10.29 1.98 -14.95
N ARG A 75 -11.59 1.78 -14.75
CA ARG A 75 -12.23 0.45 -14.72
C ARG A 75 -11.96 -0.41 -15.95
N ALA A 76 -11.96 0.16 -17.15
CA ALA A 76 -11.70 -0.59 -18.37
C ALA A 76 -10.35 -1.32 -18.39
N GLN A 77 -9.33 -0.75 -17.72
CA GLN A 77 -8.02 -1.36 -17.59
C GLN A 77 -7.95 -2.37 -16.43
N LEU A 78 -8.77 -2.15 -15.38
CA LEU A 78 -8.83 -3.04 -14.22
C LEU A 78 -9.64 -4.29 -14.50
N ALA A 79 -10.73 -4.18 -15.29
CA ALA A 79 -11.74 -5.23 -15.46
C ALA A 79 -11.26 -6.46 -16.24
N ASP A 80 -10.34 -6.28 -17.18
CA ASP A 80 -9.83 -7.35 -18.05
C ASP A 80 -8.36 -7.72 -17.68
N ARG A 81 -7.94 -7.46 -16.42
CA ARG A 81 -6.61 -7.78 -15.92
C ARG A 81 -6.65 -9.05 -15.08
N PRO A 82 -5.98 -10.14 -15.51
CA PRO A 82 -5.85 -11.32 -14.65
C PRO A 82 -5.01 -10.97 -13.42
N ILE A 83 -5.55 -11.25 -12.24
CA ILE A 83 -4.88 -11.05 -10.95
C ILE A 83 -4.95 -12.33 -10.12
N LEU A 84 -3.84 -12.66 -9.46
CA LEU A 84 -3.78 -13.80 -8.55
C LEU A 84 -4.34 -13.43 -7.17
N ARG A 85 -3.94 -12.23 -6.67
CA ARG A 85 -4.25 -11.69 -5.32
C ARG A 85 -4.80 -10.26 -5.41
N SER A 86 -5.63 -9.86 -4.47
CA SER A 86 -6.24 -8.51 -4.46
C SER A 86 -5.21 -7.38 -4.54
N GLY A 87 -4.03 -7.54 -3.94
CA GLY A 87 -2.97 -6.52 -3.96
C GLY A 87 -2.40 -6.24 -5.36
N GLU A 88 -2.41 -7.23 -6.26
CA GLU A 88 -1.86 -7.07 -7.61
C GLU A 88 -2.61 -6.04 -8.48
N ILE A 89 -3.77 -5.55 -8.02
CA ILE A 89 -4.46 -4.43 -8.67
C ILE A 89 -3.55 -3.17 -8.71
N LEU A 90 -2.64 -3.01 -7.74
CA LEU A 90 -1.68 -1.91 -7.69
C LEU A 90 -0.56 -2.01 -8.75
N GLU A 91 -0.35 -3.17 -9.38
CA GLU A 91 0.59 -3.29 -10.52
C GLU A 91 0.10 -2.56 -11.78
N THR A 92 -1.08 -1.96 -11.74
CA THR A 92 -1.53 -0.99 -12.76
C THR A 92 -0.83 0.37 -12.63
N VAL A 93 -0.20 0.64 -11.50
CA VAL A 93 0.72 1.76 -11.30
C VAL A 93 2.06 1.42 -11.95
N PRO A 94 2.54 2.17 -12.95
CA PRO A 94 3.76 1.83 -13.66
C PRO A 94 4.97 1.69 -12.74
N GLY A 95 5.71 0.59 -12.86
CA GLY A 95 6.92 0.30 -12.06
C GLY A 95 6.66 -0.32 -10.70
N VAL A 96 5.39 -0.47 -10.25
CA VAL A 96 5.04 -1.23 -9.05
C VAL A 96 5.09 -2.72 -9.34
N ILE A 97 5.69 -3.49 -8.46
CA ILE A 97 5.64 -4.96 -8.41
C ILE A 97 5.13 -5.39 -7.04
N ILE A 98 4.28 -6.41 -7.05
CA ILE A 98 3.67 -7.00 -5.87
C ILE A 98 4.14 -8.45 -5.74
N THR A 99 4.69 -8.83 -4.60
CA THR A 99 5.13 -10.20 -4.33
C THR A 99 4.51 -10.75 -3.06
N GLN A 100 4.70 -12.03 -2.81
CA GLN A 100 4.27 -12.69 -1.58
C GLN A 100 5.41 -13.53 -1.03
N HIS A 101 5.65 -13.47 0.30
CA HIS A 101 6.66 -14.28 0.96
C HIS A 101 6.10 -15.28 1.97
N ALA A 102 4.78 -15.29 2.13
CA ALA A 102 4.07 -16.15 3.09
C ALA A 102 2.68 -16.48 2.56
N GLY A 103 1.85 -17.18 3.32
CA GLY A 103 0.49 -17.56 2.95
C GLY A 103 -0.43 -16.42 2.58
N GLY A 104 -1.46 -16.71 1.82
CA GLY A 104 -2.32 -15.77 1.10
C GLY A 104 -3.01 -14.68 1.93
N GLY A 105 -3.18 -14.88 3.25
CA GLY A 105 -3.85 -13.91 4.13
C GLY A 105 -2.94 -12.83 4.72
N LYS A 106 -1.62 -12.93 4.55
CA LYS A 106 -0.67 -11.90 4.94
C LYS A 106 -0.64 -10.78 3.89
N ALA A 107 -0.34 -9.53 4.28
CA ALA A 107 -0.16 -8.46 3.32
C ALA A 107 0.94 -8.78 2.30
N ASN A 108 0.76 -8.29 1.07
CA ASN A 108 1.77 -8.43 0.03
C ASN A 108 2.99 -7.56 0.33
N GLN A 109 4.10 -7.86 -0.34
CA GLN A 109 5.25 -6.96 -0.42
C GLN A 109 5.19 -6.11 -1.68
N TYR A 110 5.67 -4.88 -1.56
CA TYR A 110 5.60 -3.88 -2.61
C TYR A 110 7.00 -3.42 -2.99
N PHE A 111 7.23 -3.18 -4.28
CA PHE A 111 8.48 -2.65 -4.81
C PHE A 111 8.21 -1.49 -5.75
N LEU A 112 8.94 -0.40 -5.59
CA LEU A 112 8.88 0.79 -6.44
C LEU A 112 10.14 1.63 -6.30
N ARG A 113 10.68 2.17 -7.39
CA ARG A 113 11.78 3.14 -7.40
C ARG A 113 13.00 2.74 -6.55
N GLY A 114 13.46 1.50 -6.70
CA GLY A 114 14.62 1.02 -5.96
C GLY A 114 14.36 0.74 -4.47
N PHE A 115 13.12 0.84 -3.99
CA PHE A 115 12.76 0.39 -2.65
C PHE A 115 12.28 -1.05 -2.68
N ASN A 116 12.69 -1.84 -1.68
CA ASN A 116 11.85 -2.85 -1.07
C ASN A 116 10.99 -2.11 -0.05
N LEU A 117 9.71 -1.96 -0.33
CA LEU A 117 8.76 -1.23 0.51
C LEU A 117 8.20 -2.11 1.63
N ASP A 118 8.78 -3.31 1.81
CA ASP A 118 8.24 -4.34 2.68
C ASP A 118 6.72 -4.47 2.46
N HIS A 119 5.90 -4.25 3.46
CA HIS A 119 4.44 -4.33 3.36
C HIS A 119 3.75 -2.97 3.17
N GLY A 120 4.47 -1.91 2.75
CA GLY A 120 3.88 -0.60 2.45
C GLY A 120 4.65 0.63 2.88
N THR A 121 5.84 0.48 3.47
CA THR A 121 6.71 1.62 3.79
C THR A 121 7.02 2.44 2.52
N ASP A 122 7.08 3.76 2.64
CA ASP A 122 7.38 4.69 1.54
C ASP A 122 6.43 4.64 0.33
N PHE A 123 5.33 3.88 0.42
CA PHE A 123 4.26 3.87 -0.57
C PHE A 123 2.89 4.04 0.12
N ALA A 124 2.37 5.26 0.11
CA ALA A 124 1.11 5.59 0.76
C ALA A 124 -0.09 5.03 -0.03
N VAL A 125 -0.87 4.15 0.59
CA VAL A 125 -2.06 3.55 -0.02
C VAL A 125 -3.31 4.04 0.69
N PHE A 126 -4.33 4.43 -0.09
CA PHE A 126 -5.59 4.96 0.43
C PHE A 126 -6.79 4.20 -0.13
N LEU A 127 -7.83 4.05 0.70
CA LEU A 127 -9.15 3.53 0.32
C LEU A 127 -10.16 4.68 0.42
N ASP A 128 -10.62 5.24 -0.71
CA ASP A 128 -11.44 6.46 -0.74
C ASP A 128 -10.87 7.58 0.16
N GLY A 129 -9.54 7.78 0.12
CA GLY A 129 -8.83 8.76 0.95
C GLY A 129 -8.44 8.31 2.36
N MET A 130 -9.09 7.27 2.94
CA MET A 130 -8.69 6.71 4.24
C MET A 130 -7.35 5.96 4.12
N PRO A 131 -6.33 6.30 4.94
CA PRO A 131 -5.03 5.61 4.89
C PRO A 131 -5.14 4.11 5.21
N LEU A 132 -4.51 3.27 4.38
CA LEU A 132 -4.41 1.83 4.60
C LEU A 132 -3.19 1.46 5.43
N ASN A 133 -2.06 2.15 5.23
CA ASN A 133 -0.81 1.90 5.93
C ASN A 133 -0.96 2.03 7.45
N LEU A 134 -0.35 1.11 8.19
CA LEU A 134 -0.35 1.06 9.64
C LEU A 134 1.05 1.39 10.19
N PRO A 135 1.25 2.57 10.79
CA PRO A 135 2.52 2.92 11.42
C PRO A 135 2.74 2.09 12.69
N SER A 136 3.99 1.89 13.05
CA SER A 136 4.39 1.15 14.26
C SER A 136 3.72 -0.22 14.37
N HIS A 137 3.66 -0.96 13.26
CA HIS A 137 2.99 -2.26 13.20
C HIS A 137 3.90 -3.37 13.73
N ALA A 138 3.32 -4.38 14.38
CA ALA A 138 4.08 -5.48 14.99
C ALA A 138 4.88 -6.32 13.99
N HIS A 139 4.49 -6.35 12.71
CA HIS A 139 5.19 -7.11 11.66
C HIS A 139 6.19 -6.23 10.89
N GLY A 140 5.79 -5.05 10.44
CA GLY A 140 6.64 -4.17 9.64
C GLY A 140 6.05 -2.76 9.58
N GLU A 141 6.90 -1.77 9.50
CA GLU A 141 6.49 -0.37 9.46
C GLU A 141 5.66 -0.08 8.21
N GLY A 142 4.56 0.68 8.35
CA GLY A 142 3.71 1.05 7.22
C GLY A 142 2.83 -0.06 6.63
N TYR A 143 2.61 -1.16 7.38
CA TYR A 143 1.89 -2.35 6.91
C TYR A 143 0.55 -2.03 6.23
N ALA A 144 0.42 -2.37 4.94
CA ALA A 144 -0.73 -2.09 4.09
C ALA A 144 -1.37 -3.40 3.57
N ASP A 145 -2.41 -3.88 4.26
CA ASP A 145 -3.11 -5.11 3.91
C ASP A 145 -4.20 -4.86 2.86
N MET A 146 -3.92 -5.24 1.61
CA MET A 146 -4.86 -5.13 0.48
C MET A 146 -5.94 -6.22 0.46
N ASN A 147 -5.93 -7.18 1.38
CA ASN A 147 -6.94 -8.25 1.41
C ASN A 147 -8.36 -7.74 1.73
N VAL A 148 -8.48 -6.53 2.31
CA VAL A 148 -9.76 -5.84 2.51
C VAL A 148 -10.42 -5.38 1.21
N VAL A 149 -9.69 -5.32 0.10
CA VAL A 149 -10.17 -4.80 -1.18
C VAL A 149 -10.89 -5.88 -1.96
N ILE A 150 -12.11 -5.57 -2.41
CA ILE A 150 -12.85 -6.33 -3.43
C ILE A 150 -12.64 -5.60 -4.77
N PRO A 151 -11.86 -6.14 -5.73
CA PRO A 151 -11.45 -5.42 -6.94
C PRO A 151 -12.61 -4.92 -7.82
N GLU A 152 -13.75 -5.61 -7.80
CA GLU A 152 -14.94 -5.25 -8.57
C GLU A 152 -15.59 -3.93 -8.14
N PHE A 153 -15.33 -3.50 -6.90
CA PHE A 153 -15.85 -2.23 -6.39
C PHE A 153 -14.91 -1.05 -6.61
N VAL A 154 -13.69 -1.29 -7.10
CA VAL A 154 -12.75 -0.22 -7.44
C VAL A 154 -13.14 0.36 -8.80
N GLU A 155 -13.48 1.66 -8.82
CA GLU A 155 -13.79 2.44 -10.02
C GLU A 155 -12.51 2.84 -10.74
N ARG A 156 -11.55 3.36 -9.99
CA ARG A 156 -10.25 3.80 -10.51
C ARG A 156 -9.17 3.78 -9.43
N ILE A 157 -7.94 3.84 -9.86
CA ILE A 157 -6.76 4.03 -9.01
C ILE A 157 -6.05 5.30 -9.47
N ASP A 158 -6.02 6.30 -8.60
CA ASP A 158 -5.25 7.52 -8.80
C ASP A 158 -3.86 7.31 -8.16
N TYR A 159 -2.79 7.63 -8.88
CA TYR A 159 -1.44 7.43 -8.39
C TYR A 159 -0.52 8.62 -8.63
N GLU A 160 0.40 8.80 -7.72
CA GLU A 160 1.39 9.87 -7.73
C GLU A 160 2.72 9.29 -7.29
N LYS A 161 3.83 9.61 -7.98
CA LYS A 161 5.15 9.06 -7.62
C LYS A 161 6.11 10.16 -7.20
N GLY A 162 6.89 9.85 -6.14
CA GLY A 162 7.82 10.78 -5.52
C GLY A 162 7.17 11.76 -4.52
N PRO A 163 7.98 12.47 -3.76
CA PRO A 163 7.52 13.28 -2.62
C PRO A 163 7.09 14.70 -3.03
N TYR A 164 6.35 14.87 -4.11
CA TYR A 164 6.08 16.18 -4.72
C TYR A 164 4.69 16.76 -4.40
N TYR A 165 3.81 16.00 -3.74
CA TYR A 165 2.40 16.33 -3.52
C TYR A 165 2.15 16.71 -2.08
N ALA A 166 1.51 17.87 -1.85
CA ALA A 166 1.30 18.40 -0.50
C ALA A 166 0.28 17.58 0.32
N SER A 167 -0.72 17.01 -0.33
CA SER A 167 -1.73 16.16 0.28
C SER A 167 -1.21 14.82 0.78
N ILE A 168 -0.07 14.35 0.22
CA ILE A 168 0.54 13.09 0.62
C ILE A 168 1.56 13.35 1.74
N GLY A 169 1.32 12.72 2.89
CA GLY A 169 2.16 12.81 4.08
C GLY A 169 3.03 11.57 4.27
N ASN A 170 2.80 10.88 5.39
CA ASN A 170 3.55 9.70 5.79
C ASN A 170 3.55 8.61 4.69
N TYR A 171 4.69 7.94 4.50
CA TYR A 171 4.95 6.88 3.51
C TYR A 171 4.86 7.32 2.04
N GLY A 172 4.87 8.62 1.72
CA GLY A 172 4.76 9.11 0.36
C GLY A 172 6.08 9.28 -0.40
N SER A 173 7.21 8.74 0.07
CA SER A 173 8.55 9.00 -0.50
C SER A 173 8.74 8.39 -1.89
N ALA A 174 8.38 7.13 -2.11
CA ALA A 174 8.41 6.49 -3.43
C ALA A 174 7.19 6.87 -4.26
N GLY A 175 6.03 7.00 -3.62
CA GLY A 175 4.78 7.38 -4.25
C GLY A 175 3.55 7.07 -3.42
N SER A 176 2.39 7.20 -4.06
CA SER A 176 1.09 6.88 -3.47
C SER A 176 0.13 6.27 -4.48
N ALA A 177 -0.86 5.54 -3.98
CA ALA A 177 -2.01 5.07 -4.74
C ALA A 177 -3.30 5.22 -3.93
N SER A 178 -4.31 5.82 -4.54
CA SER A 178 -5.65 5.96 -3.97
C SER A 178 -6.63 5.09 -4.75
N LEU A 179 -7.20 4.08 -4.10
CA LEU A 179 -8.27 3.27 -4.65
C LEU A 179 -9.59 3.99 -4.40
N VAL A 180 -10.22 4.43 -5.47
CA VAL A 180 -11.53 5.09 -5.42
C VAL A 180 -12.61 4.06 -5.74
N PHE A 181 -13.55 3.90 -4.81
CA PHE A 181 -14.64 2.94 -4.95
C PHE A 181 -15.88 3.56 -5.59
N TYR A 182 -16.65 2.74 -6.30
CA TYR A 182 -17.95 3.16 -6.78
C TYR A 182 -18.84 3.66 -5.64
N LYS A 183 -19.49 4.79 -5.85
CA LYS A 183 -20.60 5.25 -5.00
C LYS A 183 -21.94 4.66 -5.48
N VAL A 184 -22.01 4.31 -6.79
CA VAL A 184 -23.12 3.61 -7.45
C VAL A 184 -22.51 2.68 -8.50
N LEU A 185 -22.74 1.38 -8.41
CA LEU A 185 -22.28 0.43 -9.43
C LEU A 185 -22.97 0.69 -10.77
N PRO A 186 -22.27 0.51 -11.88
CA PRO A 186 -22.88 0.58 -13.22
C PRO A 186 -24.00 -0.45 -13.43
N GLN A 187 -23.83 -1.63 -12.85
CA GLN A 187 -24.75 -2.76 -12.89
C GLN A 187 -24.69 -3.57 -11.60
N ASP A 188 -25.83 -4.13 -11.18
CA ASP A 188 -25.84 -5.13 -10.11
C ASP A 188 -25.29 -6.44 -10.66
N PHE A 189 -24.54 -7.19 -9.85
CA PHE A 189 -23.90 -8.41 -10.31
C PHE A 189 -23.76 -9.48 -9.22
N VAL A 190 -23.65 -10.74 -9.68
CA VAL A 190 -23.22 -11.89 -8.88
C VAL A 190 -22.23 -12.70 -9.71
N THR A 191 -21.05 -12.96 -9.16
CA THR A 191 -20.01 -13.78 -9.78
C THR A 191 -19.71 -15.00 -8.89
N ILE A 192 -19.60 -16.17 -9.50
CA ILE A 192 -19.13 -17.40 -8.86
C ILE A 192 -17.92 -17.88 -9.65
N GLU A 193 -16.84 -18.18 -8.93
CA GLU A 193 -15.59 -18.62 -9.50
C GLU A 193 -15.15 -19.95 -8.86
N GLY A 194 -14.43 -20.75 -9.64
CA GLY A 194 -13.79 -21.96 -9.17
C GLY A 194 -12.54 -22.26 -10.00
N GLY A 195 -11.55 -22.93 -9.40
CA GLY A 195 -10.29 -23.15 -10.05
C GLY A 195 -9.47 -24.32 -9.47
N MET A 196 -8.21 -24.40 -9.92
CA MET A 196 -7.25 -25.35 -9.38
C MET A 196 -6.88 -25.00 -7.94
N PHE A 197 -6.24 -25.91 -7.24
CA PHE A 197 -5.75 -25.75 -5.86
C PHE A 197 -6.82 -25.33 -4.84
N GLY A 198 -8.05 -25.87 -4.98
CA GLY A 198 -9.12 -25.55 -4.03
C GLY A 198 -9.73 -24.16 -4.18
N TYR A 199 -9.30 -23.35 -5.17
CA TYR A 199 -9.80 -22.01 -5.37
C TYR A 199 -11.31 -21.98 -5.58
N ALA A 200 -12.00 -21.19 -4.77
CA ALA A 200 -13.42 -20.91 -4.88
C ALA A 200 -13.72 -19.48 -4.41
N ARG A 201 -14.52 -18.74 -5.18
CA ARG A 201 -14.89 -17.37 -4.84
C ARG A 201 -16.33 -17.10 -5.22
N ALA A 202 -17.04 -16.37 -4.36
CA ALA A 202 -18.33 -15.79 -4.66
C ALA A 202 -18.30 -14.31 -4.30
N VAL A 203 -18.71 -13.45 -5.23
CA VAL A 203 -18.80 -12.01 -5.01
C VAL A 203 -20.11 -11.49 -5.57
N PHE A 204 -20.70 -10.51 -4.88
CA PHE A 204 -21.91 -9.83 -5.35
C PHE A 204 -21.85 -8.33 -5.04
N GLY A 205 -22.50 -7.54 -5.87
CA GLY A 205 -22.70 -6.12 -5.68
C GLY A 205 -24.03 -5.65 -6.20
N ALA A 206 -24.69 -4.77 -5.48
CA ALA A 206 -25.98 -4.23 -5.88
C ALA A 206 -26.19 -2.80 -5.37
N ASN A 207 -27.13 -2.09 -6.03
CA ASN A 207 -27.53 -0.74 -5.70
C ASN A 207 -29.00 -0.69 -5.33
N GLN A 208 -29.36 0.18 -4.40
CA GLN A 208 -30.75 0.49 -4.07
C GLN A 208 -30.94 1.97 -3.81
N LYS A 209 -31.93 2.60 -4.43
CA LYS A 209 -32.32 3.96 -4.06
C LYS A 209 -33.00 3.97 -2.71
N ILE A 210 -32.51 4.80 -1.77
CA ILE A 210 -33.11 5.03 -0.46
C ILE A 210 -33.31 6.52 -0.26
N GLY A 211 -34.57 6.97 -0.28
CA GLY A 211 -34.89 8.40 -0.27
C GLY A 211 -34.35 9.10 -1.51
N SER A 212 -33.56 10.16 -1.31
CA SER A 212 -32.86 10.89 -2.37
C SER A 212 -31.45 10.36 -2.65
N GLY A 213 -30.96 9.41 -1.86
CA GLY A 213 -29.62 8.83 -2.00
C GLY A 213 -29.64 7.43 -2.60
N ASN A 214 -28.43 6.88 -2.75
CA ASN A 214 -28.18 5.52 -3.21
C ASN A 214 -27.49 4.74 -2.09
N LEU A 215 -27.89 3.49 -1.92
CA LEU A 215 -27.19 2.50 -1.10
C LEU A 215 -26.55 1.48 -2.03
N LEU A 216 -25.22 1.43 -2.03
CA LEU A 216 -24.43 0.37 -2.62
C LEU A 216 -24.09 -0.65 -1.53
N TYR A 217 -24.22 -1.92 -1.81
CA TYR A 217 -23.81 -2.99 -0.91
C TYR A 217 -23.27 -4.17 -1.66
N GLY A 218 -22.32 -4.87 -1.05
CA GLY A 218 -21.72 -6.05 -1.63
C GLY A 218 -20.88 -6.85 -0.67
N GLY A 219 -20.44 -8.01 -1.13
CA GLY A 219 -19.64 -8.91 -0.32
C GLY A 219 -18.92 -9.95 -1.13
N GLU A 220 -17.90 -10.52 -0.52
CA GLU A 220 -17.03 -11.57 -1.06
C GLU A 220 -16.88 -12.69 -0.03
N ALA A 221 -16.93 -13.92 -0.50
CA ALA A 221 -16.46 -15.11 0.20
C ALA A 221 -15.41 -15.79 -0.69
N TYR A 222 -14.26 -16.10 -0.12
CA TYR A 222 -13.08 -16.58 -0.84
C TYR A 222 -12.46 -17.76 -0.11
N HIS A 223 -11.99 -18.75 -0.84
CA HIS A 223 -11.20 -19.88 -0.36
C HIS A 223 -10.09 -20.22 -1.36
N ASP A 224 -8.89 -20.55 -0.86
CA ASP A 224 -7.76 -21.00 -1.67
C ASP A 224 -6.84 -21.90 -0.82
N ASP A 225 -6.48 -23.06 -1.33
CA ASP A 225 -5.52 -23.97 -0.68
C ASP A 225 -4.08 -23.71 -1.13
N GLY A 226 -3.90 -23.08 -2.30
CA GLY A 226 -2.59 -22.97 -2.94
C GLY A 226 -1.97 -24.31 -3.34
N PRO A 227 -0.81 -24.30 -4.02
CA PRO A 227 -0.13 -25.52 -4.49
C PRO A 227 0.75 -26.19 -3.42
N TRP A 228 0.72 -25.71 -2.18
CA TRP A 228 1.64 -26.08 -1.12
C TRP A 228 1.40 -27.49 -0.58
N THR A 229 2.45 -28.16 -0.10
CA THR A 229 2.33 -29.48 0.56
C THR A 229 1.47 -29.41 1.83
N ARG A 230 1.49 -28.27 2.51
CA ARG A 230 0.53 -27.89 3.55
C ARG A 230 -0.41 -26.85 2.96
N PRO A 231 -1.69 -27.18 2.68
CA PRO A 231 -2.65 -26.22 2.15
C PRO A 231 -2.76 -24.96 3.02
N ASP A 232 -2.83 -23.79 2.38
CA ASP A 232 -3.05 -22.52 3.08
C ASP A 232 -4.41 -22.47 3.76
N ASP A 233 -5.41 -23.22 3.26
CA ASP A 233 -6.80 -23.18 3.76
C ASP A 233 -7.22 -21.71 3.99
N TYR A 234 -6.84 -20.84 3.04
CA TYR A 234 -7.10 -19.41 3.16
C TYR A 234 -8.59 -19.13 2.97
N GLN A 235 -9.22 -18.64 4.00
CA GLN A 235 -10.62 -18.25 4.02
C GLN A 235 -10.73 -16.77 4.26
N LYS A 236 -11.42 -16.05 3.36
CA LYS A 236 -11.59 -14.61 3.44
C LYS A 236 -13.06 -14.23 3.24
N PHE A 237 -13.51 -13.27 4.05
CA PHE A 237 -14.84 -12.67 3.94
C PHE A 237 -14.68 -11.15 3.93
N ASN A 238 -15.23 -10.50 2.89
CA ASN A 238 -15.26 -9.05 2.74
C ASN A 238 -16.71 -8.57 2.58
N GLY A 239 -16.96 -7.36 3.09
CA GLY A 239 -18.22 -6.65 2.89
C GLY A 239 -18.01 -5.16 2.71
N ILE A 240 -18.81 -4.54 1.85
CA ILE A 240 -18.86 -3.10 1.64
C ILE A 240 -20.30 -2.61 1.67
N LEU A 241 -20.52 -1.46 2.32
CA LEU A 241 -21.80 -0.76 2.37
C LEU A 241 -21.53 0.73 2.23
N THR A 242 -22.05 1.37 1.17
CA THR A 242 -21.87 2.80 0.93
C THR A 242 -23.23 3.46 0.72
N TYR A 243 -23.54 4.46 1.52
CA TYR A 243 -24.65 5.36 1.29
C TYR A 243 -24.15 6.68 0.72
N SER A 244 -24.65 7.10 -0.42
CA SER A 244 -24.28 8.35 -1.09
C SER A 244 -25.48 9.23 -1.36
N LEU A 245 -25.29 10.55 -1.21
CA LEU A 245 -26.31 11.58 -1.36
C LEU A 245 -25.71 12.81 -2.02
N GLY A 246 -26.48 13.45 -2.91
CA GLY A 246 -26.06 14.68 -3.60
C GLY A 246 -25.40 14.37 -4.94
N ASP A 247 -24.52 15.25 -5.38
CA ASP A 247 -23.82 15.22 -6.65
C ASP A 247 -22.36 15.69 -6.49
N GLU A 248 -21.65 15.89 -7.58
CA GLU A 248 -20.25 16.34 -7.61
C GLU A 248 -20.04 17.76 -7.03
N VAL A 249 -21.08 18.58 -6.98
CA VAL A 249 -21.04 19.96 -6.47
C VAL A 249 -21.28 19.99 -4.95
N ASN A 250 -22.20 19.17 -4.49
CA ASN A 250 -22.51 19.08 -3.05
C ASN A 250 -22.96 17.65 -2.74
N GLY A 251 -22.07 16.88 -2.18
CA GLY A 251 -22.29 15.47 -1.91
C GLY A 251 -21.87 15.05 -0.51
N PHE A 252 -22.44 13.95 -0.10
CA PHE A 252 -22.11 13.24 1.13
C PHE A 252 -22.05 11.75 0.84
N SER A 253 -21.07 11.05 1.39
CA SER A 253 -21.05 9.60 1.40
C SER A 253 -20.65 9.06 2.77
N ALA A 254 -21.14 7.87 3.10
CA ALA A 254 -20.72 7.12 4.28
C ALA A 254 -20.48 5.67 3.84
N THR A 255 -19.27 5.15 4.07
CA THR A 255 -18.84 3.82 3.66
C THR A 255 -18.39 3.02 4.87
N ALA A 256 -18.87 1.78 4.98
CA ALA A 256 -18.41 0.80 5.94
C ALA A 256 -17.77 -0.38 5.19
N HIS A 257 -16.60 -0.84 5.67
CA HIS A 257 -15.96 -2.07 5.20
C HIS A 257 -15.82 -3.05 6.36
N ALA A 258 -15.93 -4.34 6.03
CA ALA A 258 -15.67 -5.44 6.94
C ALA A 258 -14.78 -6.47 6.24
N TYR A 259 -13.70 -6.87 6.89
CA TYR A 259 -12.79 -7.90 6.42
C TYR A 259 -12.45 -8.86 7.54
N HIS A 260 -12.41 -10.14 7.23
CA HIS A 260 -11.88 -11.19 8.08
C HIS A 260 -11.18 -12.25 7.22
N GLY A 261 -9.93 -12.57 7.56
CA GLY A 261 -9.12 -13.60 6.91
C GLY A 261 -8.48 -14.54 7.93
N LYS A 262 -8.36 -15.82 7.55
CA LYS A 262 -7.66 -16.85 8.32
C LYS A 262 -6.94 -17.79 7.36
N TRP A 263 -5.68 -18.14 7.68
CA TRP A 263 -4.86 -18.98 6.80
C TRP A 263 -3.83 -19.82 7.58
N ASN A 264 -3.38 -20.90 6.96
CA ASN A 264 -2.06 -21.46 7.23
C ASN A 264 -1.04 -20.75 6.31
N SER A 265 0.25 -20.90 6.59
CA SER A 265 1.29 -20.27 5.78
C SER A 265 2.29 -21.29 5.29
N SER A 266 2.72 -21.11 4.05
CA SER A 266 4.00 -21.60 3.56
C SER A 266 4.91 -20.39 3.47
N ASP A 267 5.68 -20.12 4.52
CA ASP A 267 6.65 -19.03 4.53
C ASP A 267 7.80 -19.32 3.55
N GLN A 268 8.71 -18.39 3.34
CA GLN A 268 9.86 -18.60 2.46
C GLN A 268 10.67 -19.84 2.91
N ILE A 269 11.09 -20.65 1.97
CA ILE A 269 11.82 -21.89 2.23
C ILE A 269 13.30 -21.77 1.85
N ALA A 270 14.17 -22.43 2.59
CA ALA A 270 15.61 -22.50 2.33
C ALA A 270 15.90 -23.20 0.99
N ALA A 271 16.82 -22.66 0.18
CA ALA A 271 17.14 -23.21 -1.14
C ALA A 271 17.59 -24.67 -1.10
N SER A 272 18.31 -25.08 -0.04
CA SER A 272 18.72 -26.48 0.15
C SER A 272 17.53 -27.42 0.32
N PHE A 273 16.43 -26.97 0.96
CA PHE A 273 15.19 -27.73 1.09
C PHE A 273 14.35 -27.65 -0.19
N GLY A 274 14.22 -26.47 -0.77
CA GLY A 274 13.43 -26.20 -1.98
C GLY A 274 13.95 -26.95 -3.23
N ALA A 275 15.24 -27.29 -3.28
CA ALA A 275 15.82 -28.08 -4.37
C ALA A 275 15.11 -29.43 -4.62
N THR A 276 14.50 -30.01 -3.60
CA THR A 276 13.75 -31.27 -3.69
C THR A 276 12.26 -31.12 -3.33
N ASN A 277 11.88 -30.02 -2.71
CA ASN A 277 10.53 -29.75 -2.20
C ASN A 277 10.10 -28.32 -2.53
N PHE A 278 10.03 -27.97 -3.81
CA PHE A 278 9.81 -26.61 -4.29
C PHE A 278 8.54 -25.97 -3.72
N PHE A 279 7.44 -26.72 -3.57
CA PHE A 279 6.20 -26.29 -2.94
C PHE A 279 6.08 -26.81 -1.50
N GLY A 280 7.21 -27.09 -0.85
CA GLY A 280 7.25 -27.62 0.51
C GLY A 280 6.94 -26.58 1.57
N THR A 281 6.63 -27.07 2.78
CA THR A 281 6.44 -26.26 3.97
C THR A 281 7.38 -26.77 5.05
N LEU A 282 8.22 -25.91 5.63
CA LEU A 282 9.18 -26.30 6.66
C LEU A 282 8.52 -26.31 8.05
N ASN A 283 7.77 -25.28 8.40
CA ASN A 283 6.97 -25.29 9.63
C ASN A 283 5.46 -25.35 9.30
N PRO A 284 4.78 -26.49 9.48
CA PRO A 284 3.38 -26.65 9.12
C PRO A 284 2.41 -25.94 10.07
N THR A 285 2.91 -25.29 11.12
CA THR A 285 2.10 -24.57 12.09
C THR A 285 2.10 -23.05 11.88
N ASP A 286 2.84 -22.54 10.88
CA ASP A 286 2.81 -21.14 10.51
C ASP A 286 1.46 -20.73 9.93
N GLY A 287 1.17 -19.44 9.96
CA GLY A 287 -0.09 -18.86 9.47
C GLY A 287 -0.64 -17.79 10.40
N GLY A 288 -1.90 -17.42 10.20
CA GLY A 288 -2.45 -16.34 11.01
C GLY A 288 -3.92 -16.09 10.79
N ASN A 289 -4.38 -15.02 11.39
CA ASN A 289 -5.68 -14.43 11.14
C ASN A 289 -5.58 -12.90 11.22
N SER A 290 -6.34 -12.21 10.37
CA SER A 290 -6.46 -10.76 10.41
C SER A 290 -7.90 -10.31 10.21
N GLN A 291 -8.23 -9.13 10.72
CA GLN A 291 -9.54 -8.54 10.53
C GLN A 291 -9.46 -7.01 10.56
N ARG A 292 -10.34 -6.38 9.77
CA ARG A 292 -10.50 -4.93 9.74
C ARG A 292 -11.97 -4.56 9.61
N TYR A 293 -12.44 -3.64 10.45
CA TYR A 293 -13.79 -3.07 10.39
C TYR A 293 -13.65 -1.57 10.37
N SER A 294 -14.07 -0.91 9.31
CA SER A 294 -13.92 0.54 9.14
C SER A 294 -15.24 1.22 8.82
N LEU A 295 -15.32 2.47 9.23
CA LEU A 295 -16.37 3.41 8.88
C LEU A 295 -15.72 4.73 8.50
N GLN A 296 -16.12 5.29 7.36
CA GLN A 296 -15.73 6.63 6.95
C GLN A 296 -16.95 7.43 6.49
N ALA A 297 -16.88 8.74 6.64
CA ALA A 297 -17.86 9.67 6.12
C ALA A 297 -17.14 10.81 5.43
N GLU A 298 -17.59 11.15 4.25
CA GLU A 298 -17.03 12.18 3.39
C GLU A 298 -18.12 13.19 3.03
N TRP A 299 -17.78 14.46 3.07
CA TRP A 299 -18.61 15.54 2.59
C TRP A 299 -17.78 16.47 1.72
N HIS A 300 -18.35 16.86 0.58
CA HIS A 300 -17.75 17.85 -0.29
C HIS A 300 -18.77 18.90 -0.72
N ARG A 301 -18.28 20.09 -0.92
CA ARG A 301 -19.05 21.20 -1.47
C ARG A 301 -18.16 22.10 -2.30
N GLN A 302 -18.65 22.45 -3.48
CA GLN A 302 -18.02 23.37 -4.39
C GLN A 302 -18.97 24.52 -4.71
N ASP A 303 -18.44 25.72 -4.75
CA ASP A 303 -19.12 26.91 -5.26
C ASP A 303 -18.23 27.62 -6.31
N ASP A 304 -18.64 28.82 -6.76
CA ASP A 304 -17.90 29.51 -7.82
C ASP A 304 -16.49 29.92 -7.43
N ASN A 305 -16.20 30.09 -6.15
CA ASN A 305 -14.94 30.62 -5.64
C ASN A 305 -14.18 29.67 -4.73
N SER A 306 -14.78 28.56 -4.32
CA SER A 306 -14.13 27.64 -3.40
C SER A 306 -14.64 26.21 -3.49
N GLN A 307 -13.82 25.27 -3.01
CA GLN A 307 -14.17 23.88 -2.80
C GLN A 307 -13.74 23.46 -1.40
N THR A 308 -14.60 22.72 -0.72
CA THR A 308 -14.32 22.17 0.61
C THR A 308 -14.60 20.68 0.60
N GLU A 309 -13.67 19.91 1.12
CA GLU A 309 -13.74 18.48 1.29
C GLU A 309 -13.40 18.14 2.73
N VAL A 310 -14.19 17.30 3.36
CA VAL A 310 -13.95 16.84 4.73
C VAL A 310 -14.28 15.36 4.80
N MET A 311 -13.33 14.58 5.28
CA MET A 311 -13.48 13.16 5.54
C MET A 311 -13.13 12.87 7.00
N ALA A 312 -13.98 12.08 7.67
CA ALA A 312 -13.68 11.49 8.97
C ALA A 312 -13.77 9.98 8.87
N TYR A 313 -12.86 9.28 9.54
CA TYR A 313 -12.82 7.82 9.53
C TYR A 313 -12.44 7.23 10.87
N GLY A 314 -12.81 5.98 11.05
CA GLY A 314 -12.34 5.17 12.17
C GLY A 314 -12.37 3.70 11.81
N PHE A 315 -11.42 2.92 12.36
CA PHE A 315 -11.41 1.48 12.17
C PHE A 315 -10.76 0.73 13.34
N TYR A 316 -11.17 -0.52 13.45
CA TYR A 316 -10.51 -1.54 14.25
C TYR A 316 -9.72 -2.45 13.33
N TYR A 317 -8.51 -2.82 13.74
CA TYR A 317 -7.67 -3.80 13.06
C TYR A 317 -7.08 -4.76 14.07
N SER A 318 -6.93 -6.03 13.69
CA SER A 318 -6.09 -6.98 14.42
C SER A 318 -5.43 -8.00 13.49
N LEU A 319 -4.22 -8.40 13.90
CA LEU A 319 -3.42 -9.46 13.31
C LEU A 319 -2.87 -10.34 14.45
N ASP A 320 -2.98 -11.66 14.30
CA ASP A 320 -2.19 -12.64 15.02
C ASP A 320 -1.46 -13.47 13.95
N LEU A 321 -0.14 -13.35 13.84
CA LEU A 321 0.70 -13.98 12.82
C LEU A 321 1.75 -14.85 13.47
N PHE A 322 1.88 -16.09 13.01
CA PHE A 322 2.89 -17.06 13.40
C PHE A 322 3.78 -17.36 12.22
N SER A 323 5.09 -17.11 12.36
CA SER A 323 6.10 -17.28 11.31
C SER A 323 7.35 -17.96 11.88
N ASP A 324 8.08 -18.65 11.01
CA ASP A 324 9.34 -19.32 11.34
C ASP A 324 10.30 -19.23 10.14
N PHE A 325 11.31 -18.37 10.24
CA PHE A 325 12.23 -18.10 9.14
C PHE A 325 13.58 -18.82 9.31
N THR A 326 14.04 -18.99 10.53
CA THR A 326 15.33 -19.60 10.84
C THR A 326 15.24 -21.07 11.27
N TYR A 327 14.03 -21.54 11.51
CA TYR A 327 13.59 -22.90 11.83
C TYR A 327 14.13 -23.44 13.13
N PHE A 328 15.35 -23.96 13.16
CA PHE A 328 16.01 -24.56 14.34
C PHE A 328 17.38 -23.92 14.61
N LEU A 329 17.61 -22.70 14.13
CA LEU A 329 18.88 -22.00 14.29
C LEU A 329 19.14 -21.68 15.76
N THR A 330 18.13 -21.11 16.42
CA THR A 330 18.18 -20.67 17.82
C THR A 330 17.84 -21.82 18.78
N ASP A 331 16.60 -22.33 18.71
CA ASP A 331 16.19 -23.45 19.56
C ASP A 331 16.11 -24.76 18.76
N ALA A 332 17.12 -25.62 18.93
CA ALA A 332 17.21 -26.88 18.22
C ALA A 332 16.11 -27.90 18.62
N ASN A 333 15.31 -27.65 19.65
CA ASN A 333 14.27 -28.55 20.14
C ASN A 333 12.86 -28.07 19.81
N LEU A 334 12.56 -26.80 20.08
CA LEU A 334 11.22 -26.20 19.92
C LEU A 334 11.04 -25.47 18.58
N GLY A 335 12.15 -25.24 17.85
CA GLY A 335 12.14 -24.41 16.66
C GLY A 335 12.04 -22.92 16.95
N ASP A 336 12.13 -22.09 15.92
CA ASP A 336 12.27 -20.63 16.05
C ASP A 336 10.96 -19.88 15.78
N GLN A 337 9.81 -20.58 15.70
CA GLN A 337 8.53 -19.92 15.47
C GLN A 337 8.28 -18.80 16.48
N PHE A 338 7.82 -17.66 15.98
CA PHE A 338 7.40 -16.52 16.78
C PHE A 338 5.98 -16.08 16.44
N GLU A 339 5.34 -15.35 17.34
CA GLU A 339 4.03 -14.73 17.16
C GLU A 339 4.20 -13.21 17.14
N GLN A 340 3.68 -12.58 16.09
CA GLN A 340 3.51 -11.14 16.00
C GLN A 340 2.04 -10.80 16.17
N GLN A 341 1.74 -9.96 17.15
CA GLN A 341 0.38 -9.54 17.44
C GLN A 341 0.24 -8.03 17.31
N ASP A 342 -0.77 -7.59 16.54
CA ASP A 342 -1.17 -6.20 16.48
C ASP A 342 -2.67 -6.08 16.69
N LYS A 343 -3.08 -5.18 17.58
CA LYS A 343 -4.49 -4.87 17.84
C LYS A 343 -4.61 -3.37 18.05
N ARG A 344 -5.41 -2.72 17.20
CA ARG A 344 -5.52 -1.26 17.26
C ARG A 344 -6.90 -0.72 16.93
N TRP A 345 -7.14 0.45 17.48
CA TRP A 345 -8.20 1.35 17.05
C TRP A 345 -7.56 2.58 16.41
N VAL A 346 -8.11 3.03 15.31
CA VAL A 346 -7.64 4.22 14.58
C VAL A 346 -8.80 5.16 14.36
N GLY A 347 -8.54 6.46 14.56
CA GLY A 347 -9.47 7.52 14.19
C GLY A 347 -8.75 8.64 13.48
N GLY A 348 -9.38 9.26 12.48
CA GLY A 348 -8.76 10.36 11.76
C GLY A 348 -9.73 11.30 11.08
N LEU A 349 -9.18 12.43 10.68
CA LEU A 349 -9.84 13.52 9.96
C LEU A 349 -8.92 14.01 8.85
N ASP A 350 -9.46 14.18 7.65
CA ASP A 350 -8.83 14.91 6.55
C ASP A 350 -9.77 16.04 6.12
N ALA A 351 -9.26 17.27 6.09
CA ALA A 351 -10.03 18.44 5.67
C ALA A 351 -9.20 19.28 4.70
N ARG A 352 -9.78 19.60 3.56
CA ARG A 352 -9.18 20.43 2.52
C ARG A 352 -10.12 21.56 2.14
N HIS A 353 -9.57 22.76 1.99
CA HIS A 353 -10.29 23.92 1.47
C HIS A 353 -9.47 24.58 0.37
N THR A 354 -10.03 24.71 -0.84
CA THR A 354 -9.41 25.33 -2.01
C THR A 354 -10.14 26.62 -2.35
N ILE A 355 -9.41 27.70 -2.53
CA ILE A 355 -9.92 29.03 -2.94
C ILE A 355 -9.45 29.30 -4.36
N PHE A 356 -10.41 29.56 -5.25
CA PHE A 356 -10.16 29.98 -6.63
C PHE A 356 -10.12 31.49 -6.69
N SER A 357 -9.07 32.06 -7.26
CA SER A 357 -8.84 33.50 -7.31
C SER A 357 -8.05 33.88 -8.54
N GLN A 358 -7.79 35.16 -8.72
CA GLN A 358 -6.90 35.67 -9.77
C GLN A 358 -5.84 36.60 -9.19
N TRP A 359 -4.56 36.37 -9.57
CA TRP A 359 -3.45 37.26 -9.27
C TRP A 359 -2.92 37.86 -10.57
N PHE A 360 -2.93 39.17 -10.68
CA PHE A 360 -2.44 39.87 -11.89
C PHE A 360 -3.11 39.38 -13.19
N GLY A 361 -4.37 38.96 -13.13
CA GLY A 361 -5.13 38.43 -14.26
C GLY A 361 -4.80 36.97 -14.60
N GLN A 362 -4.05 36.26 -13.78
CA GLN A 362 -3.76 34.82 -13.90
C GLN A 362 -4.62 34.02 -12.93
N ASP A 363 -5.10 32.86 -13.34
CA ASP A 363 -5.88 31.97 -12.48
C ASP A 363 -4.98 31.33 -11.43
N VAL A 364 -5.47 31.33 -10.18
CA VAL A 364 -4.76 30.85 -8.99
C VAL A 364 -5.68 29.98 -8.16
N GLU A 365 -5.18 28.81 -7.77
CA GLU A 365 -5.79 27.93 -6.80
C GLU A 365 -4.91 27.93 -5.54
N ASN A 366 -5.51 28.21 -4.38
CA ASN A 366 -4.85 28.10 -3.08
C ASN A 366 -5.58 27.05 -2.26
N SER A 367 -4.91 25.94 -1.94
CA SER A 367 -5.45 24.86 -1.14
C SER A 367 -4.77 24.83 0.24
N PHE A 368 -5.58 24.62 1.26
CA PHE A 368 -5.15 24.43 2.65
C PHE A 368 -5.72 23.11 3.16
N GLY A 369 -4.86 22.29 3.77
CA GLY A 369 -5.25 21.01 4.30
C GLY A 369 -4.82 20.79 5.74
N LEU A 370 -5.63 20.02 6.45
CA LEU A 370 -5.37 19.52 7.81
C LEU A 370 -5.69 18.02 7.83
N GLN A 371 -4.71 17.24 8.26
CA GLN A 371 -4.83 15.79 8.44
C GLN A 371 -4.50 15.45 9.89
N VAL A 372 -5.36 14.71 10.54
CA VAL A 372 -5.15 14.21 11.90
C VAL A 372 -5.42 12.72 11.93
N ARG A 373 -4.51 11.97 12.51
CA ARG A 373 -4.66 10.54 12.76
C ARG A 373 -4.22 10.23 14.17
N ASN A 374 -4.94 9.32 14.82
CA ASN A 374 -4.55 8.78 16.11
C ASN A 374 -4.79 7.27 16.13
N ASP A 375 -3.73 6.53 16.46
CA ASP A 375 -3.73 5.09 16.61
C ASP A 375 -3.58 4.74 18.11
N TRP A 376 -4.47 3.90 18.63
CA TRP A 376 -4.33 3.24 19.94
C TRP A 376 -3.90 1.81 19.70
N ILE A 377 -2.65 1.51 20.01
CA ILE A 377 -1.98 0.29 19.60
C ILE A 377 -1.69 -0.59 20.82
N ASN A 378 -1.91 -1.88 20.65
CA ASN A 378 -1.46 -2.93 21.55
C ASN A 378 -0.80 -4.01 20.70
N ASN A 379 0.51 -4.04 20.70
CA ASN A 379 1.28 -5.01 19.93
C ASN A 379 2.30 -5.76 20.79
N GLY A 380 2.91 -6.78 20.18
CA GLY A 380 3.95 -7.55 20.82
C GLY A 380 4.54 -8.61 19.91
N LEU A 381 5.75 -9.01 20.27
CA LEU A 381 6.53 -10.10 19.72
C LEU A 381 6.72 -11.17 20.78
N PHE A 382 6.39 -12.41 20.44
CA PHE A 382 6.41 -13.52 21.40
C PHE A 382 7.08 -14.75 20.79
N GLN A 383 7.88 -15.46 21.59
CA GLN A 383 8.39 -16.78 21.22
C GLN A 383 7.23 -17.77 21.22
N SER A 384 7.13 -18.60 20.19
CA SER A 384 6.08 -19.62 20.09
C SER A 384 6.57 -20.95 19.55
N SER A 385 5.83 -22.01 19.81
CA SER A 385 5.97 -23.32 19.20
C SER A 385 4.56 -23.92 19.06
N ASP A 386 4.20 -24.47 17.90
CA ASP A 386 2.85 -24.93 17.58
C ASP A 386 1.75 -23.89 17.90
N ARG A 387 2.02 -22.61 17.58
CA ARG A 387 1.16 -21.44 17.87
C ARG A 387 0.86 -21.23 19.36
N ARG A 388 1.75 -21.65 20.26
CA ARG A 388 1.66 -21.43 21.71
C ARG A 388 2.87 -20.71 22.20
N ARG A 389 2.68 -19.66 22.96
CA ARG A 389 3.76 -18.90 23.59
C ARG A 389 4.52 -19.77 24.58
N VAL A 390 5.82 -19.85 24.42
CA VAL A 390 6.73 -20.68 25.22
C VAL A 390 8.06 -19.95 25.43
N ASP A 391 8.71 -20.21 26.57
CA ASP A 391 10.11 -19.84 26.73
C ASP A 391 10.96 -20.77 25.85
N LYS A 392 12.00 -20.24 25.20
CA LYS A 392 12.93 -21.01 24.39
C LYS A 392 14.32 -21.04 24.99
N LEU A 393 15.14 -21.96 24.51
CA LEU A 393 16.52 -22.06 24.87
C LEU A 393 17.38 -21.83 23.64
N ASP A 394 18.17 -20.76 23.66
CA ASP A 394 19.23 -20.61 22.68
C ASP A 394 20.23 -21.76 22.86
N SER A 395 20.29 -22.62 21.85
CA SER A 395 21.07 -23.85 21.86
C SER A 395 22.59 -23.62 21.80
N GLU A 396 23.03 -22.46 21.35
CA GLU A 396 24.43 -22.08 21.25
C GLU A 396 24.93 -21.43 22.54
N THR A 397 24.23 -20.46 23.06
CA THR A 397 24.63 -19.67 24.21
C THR A 397 24.14 -20.28 25.54
N GLY A 398 23.09 -21.10 25.52
CA GLY A 398 22.39 -21.61 26.70
C GLY A 398 21.50 -20.55 27.36
N THR A 399 21.21 -19.43 26.70
CA THR A 399 20.37 -18.36 27.20
C THR A 399 18.90 -18.76 27.13
N ILE A 400 18.13 -18.47 28.19
CA ILE A 400 16.67 -18.60 28.15
C ILE A 400 16.08 -17.34 27.49
N LEU A 401 15.41 -17.52 26.37
CA LEU A 401 14.65 -16.50 25.69
C LEU A 401 13.22 -16.52 26.24
N PRO A 402 12.76 -15.44 26.90
CA PRO A 402 11.42 -15.42 27.49
C PRO A 402 10.35 -15.50 26.41
N SER A 403 9.20 -16.08 26.74
CA SER A 403 8.05 -16.19 25.85
C SER A 403 7.50 -14.83 25.37
N THR A 404 7.78 -13.76 26.09
CA THR A 404 7.51 -12.38 25.68
C THR A 404 8.84 -11.71 25.35
N THR A 405 9.09 -11.42 24.09
CA THR A 405 10.26 -10.66 23.64
C THR A 405 10.00 -9.17 23.79
N GLU A 406 8.82 -8.70 23.35
CA GLU A 406 8.39 -7.31 23.43
C GLU A 406 6.87 -7.24 23.58
N ALA A 407 6.35 -6.34 24.40
CA ALA A 407 4.91 -6.12 24.54
C ALA A 407 4.62 -4.67 24.97
N ASP A 408 3.90 -3.94 24.13
CA ASP A 408 3.67 -2.50 24.31
C ASP A 408 2.21 -2.11 24.12
N VAL A 409 1.83 -1.04 24.82
CA VAL A 409 0.60 -0.28 24.57
C VAL A 409 0.98 1.17 24.38
N PHE A 410 0.59 1.75 23.27
CA PHE A 410 0.97 3.12 22.99
C PHE A 410 -0.05 3.83 22.07
N THR A 411 0.05 5.15 22.05
CA THR A 411 -0.62 6.00 21.09
C THR A 411 0.38 6.63 20.14
N ASP A 412 0.01 6.64 18.87
CA ASP A 412 0.69 7.36 17.80
C ASP A 412 -0.27 8.42 17.27
N THR A 413 0.09 9.70 17.40
CA THR A 413 -0.73 10.84 16.96
C THR A 413 0.01 11.62 15.90
N GLN A 414 -0.51 11.60 14.67
CA GLN A 414 0.03 12.28 13.50
C GLN A 414 -0.84 13.49 13.14
N ILE A 415 -0.22 14.65 12.98
CA ILE A 415 -0.89 15.88 12.54
C ILE A 415 -0.10 16.46 11.37
N GLY A 416 -0.72 16.49 10.19
CA GLY A 416 -0.19 17.12 8.99
C GLY A 416 -0.99 18.37 8.63
N PHE A 417 -0.31 19.45 8.28
CA PHE A 417 -0.94 20.64 7.71
C PHE A 417 -0.18 21.09 6.49
N TYR A 418 -0.88 21.55 5.47
CA TYR A 418 -0.25 22.03 4.25
C TYR A 418 -0.96 23.22 3.63
N ALA A 419 -0.18 24.00 2.88
CA ALA A 419 -0.66 25.02 1.97
C ALA A 419 -0.06 24.78 0.59
N GLU A 420 -0.87 24.79 -0.44
CA GLU A 420 -0.49 24.60 -1.85
C GLU A 420 -1.02 25.75 -2.68
N ASN A 421 -0.20 26.25 -3.60
CA ASN A 421 -0.53 27.31 -4.53
C ASN A 421 -0.26 26.82 -5.95
N LYS A 422 -1.29 26.81 -6.81
CA LYS A 422 -1.19 26.57 -8.26
C LYS A 422 -1.44 27.85 -8.99
N VAL A 423 -0.54 28.19 -9.93
CA VAL A 423 -0.66 29.40 -10.74
C VAL A 423 -0.44 29.08 -12.21
N GLN A 424 -1.36 29.51 -13.06
CA GLN A 424 -1.21 29.53 -14.50
C GLN A 424 -0.58 30.85 -14.94
N TRP A 425 0.76 30.94 -14.95
CA TRP A 425 1.51 32.18 -15.25
C TRP A 425 1.39 32.65 -16.71
N ALA A 426 1.28 31.70 -17.62
CA ALA A 426 1.11 31.95 -19.04
C ALA A 426 0.42 30.72 -19.68
N GLU A 427 -0.04 30.85 -20.93
CA GLU A 427 -0.69 29.75 -21.67
C GLU A 427 0.11 28.43 -21.63
N LYS A 428 1.44 28.50 -21.55
CA LYS A 428 2.36 27.36 -21.61
C LYS A 428 3.31 27.26 -20.41
N PHE A 429 2.94 27.87 -19.30
CA PHE A 429 3.73 27.78 -18.07
C PHE A 429 2.85 27.87 -16.84
N ARG A 430 2.88 26.82 -16.01
CA ARG A 430 2.25 26.80 -14.70
C ARG A 430 3.21 26.29 -13.62
N SER A 431 2.95 26.66 -12.39
CA SER A 431 3.70 26.17 -11.22
C SER A 431 2.74 25.65 -10.15
N VAL A 432 3.21 24.64 -9.41
CA VAL A 432 2.62 24.20 -8.16
C VAL A 432 3.70 24.34 -7.10
N THR A 433 3.42 25.10 -6.04
CA THR A 433 4.34 25.26 -4.91
C THR A 433 3.60 24.96 -3.63
N ALA A 434 4.25 24.26 -2.71
CA ALA A 434 3.61 23.87 -1.46
C ALA A 434 4.61 23.84 -0.29
N LEU A 435 4.06 24.03 0.90
CA LEU A 435 4.72 23.75 2.16
C LEU A 435 3.81 22.87 3.01
N ARG A 436 4.37 21.77 3.50
CA ARG A 436 3.73 20.87 4.45
C ARG A 436 4.55 20.84 5.74
N GLY A 437 3.88 20.69 6.88
CA GLY A 437 4.50 20.43 8.17
C GLY A 437 3.79 19.27 8.86
N ASP A 438 4.58 18.33 9.40
CA ASP A 438 4.06 17.14 10.07
C ASP A 438 4.62 17.08 11.50
N VAL A 439 3.72 16.76 12.43
CA VAL A 439 4.05 16.49 13.83
C VAL A 439 3.64 15.05 14.11
N ASP A 440 4.55 14.28 14.70
CA ASP A 440 4.29 12.93 15.17
C ASP A 440 4.60 12.86 16.67
N TYR A 441 3.63 12.37 17.46
CA TYR A 441 3.71 12.26 18.91
C TYR A 441 3.41 10.82 19.35
N PHE A 442 4.38 10.22 20.03
CA PHE A 442 4.28 8.89 20.62
C PHE A 442 4.21 8.96 22.13
N ASP A 443 3.32 8.14 22.74
CA ASP A 443 3.24 7.88 24.18
C ASP A 443 3.22 6.37 24.39
N VAL A 444 4.38 5.82 24.77
CA VAL A 444 4.66 4.37 24.84
C VAL A 444 4.66 3.92 26.29
N THR A 445 3.91 2.86 26.58
CA THR A 445 3.95 2.10 27.82
C THR A 445 4.41 0.68 27.53
N SER A 446 5.67 0.38 27.79
CA SER A 446 6.23 -0.97 27.68
C SER A 446 5.80 -1.82 28.87
N ARG A 447 5.35 -3.05 28.60
CA ARG A 447 4.86 -4.01 29.59
C ARG A 447 5.90 -5.05 29.97
N ASP A 448 6.86 -5.29 29.09
CA ASP A 448 8.01 -6.19 29.34
C ASP A 448 9.15 -5.46 30.05
N ASN A 449 9.47 -4.22 29.63
CA ASN A 449 10.52 -3.43 30.27
C ASN A 449 10.11 -1.96 30.45
N SER A 450 9.76 -1.57 31.67
CA SER A 450 9.30 -0.20 31.97
C SER A 450 10.33 0.91 31.63
N ALA A 451 11.62 0.57 31.47
CA ALA A 451 12.67 1.51 31.07
C ALA A 451 12.48 2.00 29.63
N ASN A 452 11.74 1.23 28.79
CA ASN A 452 11.41 1.56 27.42
C ASN A 452 10.15 2.43 27.30
N SER A 453 9.43 2.67 28.41
CA SER A 453 8.28 3.58 28.44
C SER A 453 8.70 5.03 28.34
N GLY A 454 7.88 5.86 27.68
CA GLY A 454 8.16 7.30 27.55
C GLY A 454 7.36 7.96 26.46
N THR A 455 7.68 9.23 26.21
CA THR A 455 7.08 10.02 25.12
C THR A 455 8.13 10.55 24.16
N SER A 456 7.76 10.68 22.90
CA SER A 456 8.60 11.28 21.87
C SER A 456 7.76 12.20 20.99
N THR A 457 8.38 13.28 20.47
CA THR A 457 7.73 14.19 19.51
C THR A 457 8.72 14.55 18.43
N SER A 458 8.28 14.43 17.18
CA SER A 458 9.04 14.82 16.00
C SER A 458 8.28 15.86 15.19
N PHE A 459 8.99 16.76 14.52
CA PHE A 459 8.41 17.73 13.58
C PHE A 459 9.26 17.79 12.32
N LEU A 460 8.61 17.79 11.15
CA LEU A 460 9.28 17.82 9.87
C LEU A 460 8.59 18.77 8.88
N PRO A 461 9.30 19.81 8.36
CA PRO A 461 8.81 20.63 7.25
C PRO A 461 9.17 20.00 5.90
N SER A 462 8.23 19.99 4.97
CA SER A 462 8.36 19.39 3.63
C SER A 462 7.96 20.39 2.53
N PRO A 463 8.90 21.24 2.05
CA PRO A 463 8.66 22.09 0.89
C PRO A 463 8.60 21.26 -0.40
N LYS A 464 7.75 21.69 -1.34
CA LYS A 464 7.51 21.01 -2.62
C LYS A 464 7.30 22.03 -3.73
N MET A 465 7.79 21.70 -4.94
CA MET A 465 7.64 22.56 -6.12
C MET A 465 7.60 21.74 -7.40
N SER A 466 6.69 22.11 -8.30
CA SER A 466 6.61 21.59 -9.67
C SER A 466 6.49 22.76 -10.66
N LEU A 467 7.28 22.72 -11.73
CA LEU A 467 7.25 23.64 -12.85
C LEU A 467 6.83 22.85 -14.09
N ILE A 468 5.80 23.31 -14.78
CA ILE A 468 5.21 22.62 -15.90
C ILE A 468 5.24 23.55 -17.12
N PHE A 469 5.84 23.08 -18.20
CA PHE A 469 6.02 23.79 -19.43
C PHE A 469 5.29 23.10 -20.58
N GLY A 470 4.54 23.86 -21.36
CA GLY A 470 3.70 23.38 -22.45
C GLY A 470 2.21 23.62 -22.19
N PRO A 471 1.30 22.99 -22.97
CA PRO A 471 1.63 22.00 -24.00
C PRO A 471 2.16 22.59 -25.32
N TRP A 472 3.11 21.89 -25.94
CA TRP A 472 3.50 22.06 -27.33
C TRP A 472 3.16 20.76 -28.07
N ASP A 473 2.32 20.82 -29.07
CA ASP A 473 1.85 19.64 -29.83
C ASP A 473 1.42 18.48 -28.88
N GLN A 474 0.58 18.82 -27.87
CA GLN A 474 0.11 17.89 -26.83
C GLN A 474 1.24 17.26 -26.00
N THR A 475 2.34 17.97 -25.83
CA THR A 475 3.48 17.53 -25.02
C THR A 475 3.76 18.55 -23.91
N GLU A 476 3.86 18.08 -22.67
CA GLU A 476 4.29 18.86 -21.51
C GLU A 476 5.60 18.33 -20.95
N LEU A 477 6.42 19.26 -20.45
CA LEU A 477 7.66 18.98 -19.72
C LEU A 477 7.49 19.40 -18.27
N TYR A 478 8.04 18.60 -17.35
CA TYR A 478 7.93 18.74 -15.91
C TYR A 478 9.31 18.81 -15.27
N VAL A 479 9.49 19.72 -14.31
CA VAL A 479 10.65 19.78 -13.44
C VAL A 479 10.13 19.94 -12.03
N GLN A 480 10.49 19.02 -11.14
CA GLN A 480 9.94 19.02 -9.80
C GLN A 480 10.97 18.61 -8.76
N GLY A 481 10.74 19.05 -7.54
CA GLY A 481 11.50 18.67 -6.36
C GLY A 481 10.65 18.83 -5.12
N GLY A 482 10.93 18.00 -4.13
CA GLY A 482 10.17 18.03 -2.90
C GLY A 482 10.76 17.14 -1.82
N PHE A 483 10.28 17.34 -0.61
CA PHE A 483 10.64 16.57 0.55
C PHE A 483 9.43 15.69 0.95
N GLY A 484 9.72 14.46 1.34
CA GLY A 484 8.78 13.51 1.92
C GLY A 484 9.35 12.89 3.17
N PHE A 485 8.66 11.90 3.71
CA PHE A 485 9.11 11.20 4.90
C PHE A 485 8.37 9.87 5.09
N HIS A 486 8.94 9.03 5.93
CA HIS A 486 8.22 7.97 6.64
C HIS A 486 8.39 8.11 8.15
N SER A 487 7.42 7.64 8.93
CA SER A 487 7.57 7.45 10.36
C SER A 487 8.36 6.18 10.62
N ASN A 488 9.17 6.19 11.68
CA ASN A 488 9.71 5.00 12.30
C ASN A 488 8.75 4.45 13.36
N ASP A 489 9.02 3.25 13.82
CA ASP A 489 8.28 2.62 14.92
C ASP A 489 8.38 3.46 16.20
N GLY A 490 7.23 3.79 16.77
CA GLY A 490 7.14 4.59 17.99
C GLY A 490 7.88 3.96 19.18
N ARG A 491 7.94 2.62 19.27
CA ARG A 491 8.67 1.90 20.31
C ARG A 491 10.16 2.22 20.30
N GLY A 492 10.77 2.21 19.12
CA GLY A 492 12.19 2.56 18.94
C GLY A 492 12.54 4.00 19.32
N THR A 493 11.55 4.93 19.32
CA THR A 493 11.79 6.33 19.72
C THR A 493 11.95 6.53 21.23
N THR A 494 11.44 5.60 22.03
CA THR A 494 11.50 5.65 23.51
C THR A 494 12.42 4.59 24.10
N GLN A 495 12.75 3.54 23.37
CA GLN A 495 13.56 2.41 23.77
C GLN A 495 14.93 2.84 24.34
N THR A 496 15.29 2.31 25.49
CA THR A 496 16.57 2.55 26.19
C THR A 496 17.32 1.28 26.51
N VAL A 497 16.64 0.13 26.44
CA VAL A 497 17.18 -1.20 26.71
C VAL A 497 16.75 -2.14 25.59
N GLU A 498 17.70 -2.88 25.03
CA GLU A 498 17.45 -3.90 24.01
C GLU A 498 16.64 -5.08 24.59
N PRO A 499 15.69 -5.66 23.85
CA PRO A 499 15.06 -6.92 24.23
C PRO A 499 16.06 -8.06 24.34
N ILE A 500 15.78 -9.04 25.20
CA ILE A 500 16.55 -10.29 25.24
C ILE A 500 16.16 -11.11 24.00
N SER A 501 17.13 -11.38 23.16
CA SER A 501 17.01 -12.17 21.92
C SER A 501 18.22 -13.08 21.74
N ALA A 502 18.26 -13.87 20.68
CA ALA A 502 19.44 -14.65 20.31
C ALA A 502 20.66 -13.75 20.06
N ASP A 503 20.44 -12.60 19.40
CA ASP A 503 21.50 -11.63 19.09
C ASP A 503 21.91 -10.79 20.31
N ASN A 504 21.00 -10.62 21.28
CA ASN A 504 21.26 -9.91 22.52
C ASN A 504 20.87 -10.75 23.73
N PRO A 505 21.72 -11.70 24.17
CA PRO A 505 21.43 -12.57 25.31
C PRO A 505 21.60 -11.89 26.68
N PHE A 506 22.03 -10.62 26.72
CA PHE A 506 22.32 -9.91 27.94
C PHE A 506 21.16 -9.01 28.38
N PRO A 507 20.69 -9.11 29.61
CA PRO A 507 19.74 -8.14 30.14
C PRO A 507 20.42 -6.75 30.29
N ASP A 508 19.62 -5.70 30.17
CA ASP A 508 20.05 -4.31 30.37
C ASP A 508 21.06 -3.79 29.30
N THR A 509 21.17 -4.42 28.15
CA THR A 509 21.96 -3.88 27.02
C THR A 509 21.37 -2.53 26.60
N PRO A 510 22.18 -1.45 26.58
CA PRO A 510 21.65 -0.13 26.21
C PRO A 510 21.21 -0.06 24.75
N ALA A 511 19.98 0.35 24.49
CA ALA A 511 19.47 0.66 23.17
C ALA A 511 19.71 2.12 22.78
N LYS A 512 19.84 2.38 21.47
CA LYS A 512 19.91 3.73 20.93
C LYS A 512 18.56 4.12 20.35
N LYS A 513 17.96 5.19 20.89
CA LYS A 513 16.73 5.76 20.35
C LYS A 513 16.86 6.13 18.87
N ILE A 514 15.83 5.84 18.08
CA ILE A 514 15.72 6.24 16.68
C ILE A 514 14.87 7.51 16.55
N PRO A 515 15.07 8.33 15.48
CA PRO A 515 14.20 9.47 15.20
C PRO A 515 12.80 9.00 14.81
N GLY A 516 11.74 9.72 15.19
CA GLY A 516 10.36 9.34 14.86
C GLY A 516 10.00 9.56 13.38
N LEU A 517 10.66 10.51 12.70
CA LEU A 517 10.43 10.82 11.28
C LEU A 517 11.75 10.80 10.53
N ILE A 518 11.77 10.16 9.37
CA ILE A 518 12.91 10.08 8.45
C ILE A 518 12.61 10.89 7.19
N GLN A 519 13.49 11.82 6.85
CA GLN A 519 13.31 12.68 5.69
C GLN A 519 13.79 12.01 4.41
N THR A 520 12.99 12.17 3.33
CA THR A 520 13.36 11.86 1.96
C THR A 520 13.36 13.14 1.12
N LYS A 521 14.30 13.29 0.19
CA LYS A 521 14.41 14.42 -0.74
C LYS A 521 14.39 13.89 -2.15
N GLY A 522 13.49 14.44 -3.00
CA GLY A 522 13.33 13.99 -4.38
C GLY A 522 13.45 15.10 -5.39
N ALA A 523 13.94 14.76 -6.57
CA ALA A 523 13.92 15.59 -7.77
C ALA A 523 13.57 14.75 -8.99
N GLU A 524 12.83 15.34 -9.94
CA GLU A 524 12.41 14.64 -11.15
C GLU A 524 12.33 15.59 -12.33
N ILE A 525 12.72 15.09 -13.51
CA ILE A 525 12.47 15.73 -14.79
C ILE A 525 11.70 14.74 -15.65
N GLY A 526 10.59 15.17 -16.22
CA GLY A 526 9.75 14.28 -17.01
C GLY A 526 9.10 14.94 -18.21
N ALA A 527 8.56 14.10 -19.08
CA ALA A 527 7.76 14.50 -20.23
C ALA A 527 6.51 13.62 -20.32
N ARG A 528 5.41 14.23 -20.70
CA ARG A 528 4.15 13.56 -21.05
C ARG A 528 3.72 14.00 -22.43
N THR A 529 3.36 13.07 -23.30
CA THR A 529 2.97 13.39 -24.66
C THR A 529 1.78 12.56 -25.14
N LEU A 530 0.91 13.21 -25.93
CA LEU A 530 -0.17 12.66 -26.72
C LEU A 530 -0.01 13.06 -28.21
N ALA A 531 1.19 13.51 -28.63
CA ALA A 531 1.47 13.96 -29.99
C ALA A 531 1.26 12.87 -31.05
N VAL A 532 1.44 11.61 -30.67
CA VAL A 532 1.08 10.46 -31.51
C VAL A 532 -0.38 10.09 -31.24
N PRO A 533 -1.26 10.08 -32.28
CA PRO A 533 -2.67 9.74 -32.09
C PRO A 533 -2.83 8.40 -31.35
N HIS A 534 -3.70 8.39 -30.35
CA HIS A 534 -4.03 7.22 -29.54
C HIS A 534 -2.88 6.65 -28.69
N LEU A 535 -1.72 7.32 -28.61
CA LEU A 535 -0.61 6.96 -27.74
C LEU A 535 -0.46 7.99 -26.63
N GLN A 536 -0.59 7.54 -25.40
CA GLN A 536 -0.11 8.26 -24.22
C GLN A 536 1.26 7.70 -23.86
N SER A 537 2.28 8.56 -23.78
CA SER A 537 3.62 8.18 -23.36
C SER A 537 4.13 9.15 -22.30
N THR A 538 4.74 8.60 -21.26
CA THR A 538 5.41 9.37 -20.21
C THR A 538 6.82 8.85 -20.00
N LEU A 539 7.77 9.77 -19.87
CA LEU A 539 9.17 9.44 -19.56
C LEU A 539 9.58 10.30 -18.36
N SER A 540 10.23 9.71 -17.40
CA SER A 540 10.73 10.38 -16.21
C SER A 540 12.14 9.91 -15.87
N LEU A 541 12.99 10.87 -15.48
CA LEU A 541 14.28 10.66 -14.81
C LEU A 541 14.15 11.21 -13.41
N TRP A 542 14.43 10.41 -12.40
CA TRP A 542 14.21 10.77 -11.01
C TRP A 542 15.41 10.45 -10.12
N TYR A 543 15.48 11.16 -9.02
CA TYR A 543 16.46 11.01 -7.94
C TYR A 543 15.75 11.11 -6.60
N LEU A 544 16.10 10.24 -5.66
CA LEU A 544 15.65 10.25 -4.27
C LEU A 544 16.85 10.05 -3.34
N TYR A 545 16.89 10.82 -2.26
CA TYR A 545 17.81 10.65 -1.15
C TYR A 545 16.99 10.37 0.11
N SER A 546 17.37 9.36 0.90
CA SER A 546 16.76 9.04 2.19
C SER A 546 17.79 9.17 3.32
N ASP A 547 17.40 9.79 4.45
CA ASP A 547 18.28 9.94 5.61
C ASP A 547 18.53 8.59 6.33
N SER A 548 17.66 7.59 6.14
CA SER A 548 17.79 6.21 6.63
C SER A 548 16.89 5.28 5.80
N GLU A 549 17.20 3.98 5.82
CA GLU A 549 16.39 2.92 5.22
C GLU A 549 15.65 2.13 6.28
N LEU A 550 14.49 1.59 5.92
CA LEU A 550 13.86 0.49 6.63
C LEU A 550 14.23 -0.81 5.90
N MET A 551 14.91 -1.71 6.59
CA MET A 551 15.43 -2.97 6.05
C MET A 551 14.77 -4.14 6.77
N GLN A 552 14.44 -5.19 6.04
CA GLN A 552 13.93 -6.41 6.67
C GLN A 552 15.02 -7.09 7.50
N SER A 553 14.67 -7.49 8.72
CA SER A 553 15.47 -8.39 9.55
C SER A 553 15.03 -9.84 9.32
N GLY A 554 15.95 -10.70 8.85
CA GLY A 554 15.65 -12.12 8.62
C GLY A 554 15.25 -12.86 9.88
N ASP A 555 15.77 -12.44 11.04
CA ASP A 555 15.59 -13.17 12.31
C ASP A 555 14.28 -12.85 13.01
N THR A 556 13.84 -11.60 12.93
CA THR A 556 12.61 -11.12 13.59
C THR A 556 11.42 -11.05 12.65
N GLY A 557 11.66 -11.12 11.34
CA GLY A 557 10.63 -10.94 10.31
C GLY A 557 10.02 -9.54 10.29
N GLY A 558 10.61 -8.58 10.99
CA GLY A 558 10.21 -7.18 11.04
C GLY A 558 11.18 -6.27 10.29
N THR A 559 10.91 -4.97 10.28
CA THR A 559 11.79 -3.95 9.71
C THR A 559 12.62 -3.25 10.79
N VAL A 560 13.86 -2.98 10.46
CA VAL A 560 14.79 -2.19 11.30
C VAL A 560 15.29 -0.99 10.52
N ALA A 561 15.45 0.14 11.19
CA ALA A 561 16.03 1.33 10.58
C ALA A 561 17.52 1.12 10.36
N SER A 562 17.99 1.24 9.12
CA SER A 562 19.41 1.37 8.86
C SER A 562 19.89 2.72 9.40
N LYS A 563 21.11 2.78 9.84
CA LYS A 563 21.72 4.06 10.32
C LYS A 563 22.37 4.85 9.19
N GLN A 564 22.24 4.36 7.94
CA GLN A 564 22.94 4.90 6.78
C GLN A 564 21.96 5.56 5.82
N PRO A 565 22.28 6.77 5.34
CA PRO A 565 21.53 7.38 4.26
C PRO A 565 21.82 6.69 2.93
N SER A 566 20.86 6.80 2.01
CA SER A 566 20.93 6.20 0.68
C SER A 566 20.57 7.16 -0.44
N ASP A 567 21.13 6.88 -1.61
CA ASP A 567 20.78 7.50 -2.88
C ASP A 567 20.08 6.50 -3.80
N ARG A 568 19.00 6.96 -4.47
CA ARG A 568 18.30 6.24 -5.50
C ARG A 568 18.12 7.10 -6.74
N TYR A 569 18.26 6.51 -7.90
CA TYR A 569 17.97 7.19 -9.17
C TYR A 569 17.52 6.18 -10.22
N GLY A 570 16.76 6.65 -11.17
CA GLY A 570 16.23 5.77 -12.19
C GLY A 570 15.52 6.45 -13.34
N VAL A 571 15.04 5.61 -14.24
CA VAL A 571 14.23 5.98 -15.40
C VAL A 571 12.93 5.19 -15.39
N GLU A 572 11.84 5.86 -15.72
CA GLU A 572 10.53 5.24 -15.90
C GLU A 572 9.95 5.67 -17.25
N TRP A 573 9.50 4.70 -18.04
CA TRP A 573 8.87 4.93 -19.32
C TRP A 573 7.58 4.13 -19.39
N ALA A 574 6.44 4.83 -19.42
CA ALA A 574 5.13 4.22 -19.43
C ALA A 574 4.35 4.60 -20.69
N ASN A 575 3.75 3.62 -21.35
CA ASN A 575 3.05 3.78 -22.61
C ASN A 575 1.70 3.09 -22.57
N TYR A 576 0.70 3.75 -23.14
CA TYR A 576 -0.61 3.19 -23.37
C TYR A 576 -1.08 3.58 -24.77
N TYR A 577 -1.31 2.59 -25.62
CA TYR A 577 -1.62 2.77 -27.02
C TYR A 577 -2.92 2.05 -27.41
N THR A 578 -3.88 2.78 -27.95
CA THR A 578 -5.17 2.25 -28.40
C THR A 578 -5.35 2.41 -29.90
N PRO A 579 -4.63 1.61 -30.71
CA PRO A 579 -4.66 1.75 -32.17
C PRO A 579 -6.05 1.54 -32.77
N LEU A 580 -6.91 0.78 -32.09
CA LEU A 580 -8.26 0.47 -32.50
C LEU A 580 -9.21 0.61 -31.28
N PRO A 581 -10.51 0.88 -31.48
CA PRO A 581 -11.47 1.06 -30.37
C PRO A 581 -11.55 -0.11 -29.38
N HIS A 582 -11.21 -1.33 -29.83
CA HIS A 582 -11.28 -2.54 -29.03
C HIS A 582 -9.90 -3.09 -28.64
N LEU A 583 -8.80 -2.43 -29.00
CA LEU A 583 -7.46 -2.93 -28.77
C LEU A 583 -6.62 -1.92 -27.99
N ALA A 584 -6.12 -2.34 -26.84
CA ALA A 584 -5.16 -1.59 -26.05
C ALA A 584 -3.84 -2.37 -25.93
N LEU A 585 -2.75 -1.64 -26.04
CA LEU A 585 -1.39 -2.13 -25.82
C LEU A 585 -0.77 -1.27 -24.73
N ASP A 586 -0.15 -1.86 -23.73
CA ASP A 586 0.61 -1.13 -22.73
C ASP A 586 2.01 -1.72 -22.55
N LEU A 587 2.95 -0.84 -22.23
CA LEU A 587 4.33 -1.18 -21.91
C LEU A 587 4.87 -0.19 -20.90
N ASP A 588 5.19 -0.68 -19.72
CA ASP A 588 5.82 0.06 -18.65
C ASP A 588 7.20 -0.54 -18.35
N VAL A 589 8.23 0.30 -18.38
CA VAL A 589 9.62 -0.08 -18.08
C VAL A 589 10.14 0.87 -17.02
N ALA A 590 10.63 0.31 -15.92
CA ALA A 590 11.31 1.05 -14.87
C ALA A 590 12.68 0.41 -14.62
N ASP A 591 13.71 1.23 -14.46
CA ASP A 591 15.05 0.82 -14.06
C ASP A 591 15.54 1.74 -12.95
N SER A 592 16.08 1.16 -11.88
CA SER A 592 16.45 1.86 -10.66
C SER A 592 17.78 1.34 -10.12
N ILE A 593 18.54 2.25 -9.51
CA ILE A 593 19.76 1.94 -8.78
C ILE A 593 19.63 2.55 -7.38
N ALA A 594 19.94 1.77 -6.35
CA ALA A 594 19.99 2.21 -4.96
C ALA A 594 21.35 1.90 -4.35
N ARG A 595 21.93 2.88 -3.63
CA ARG A 595 23.22 2.76 -2.97
C ARG A 595 23.21 3.47 -1.62
N PHE A 596 23.84 2.89 -0.62
CA PHE A 596 24.22 3.61 0.57
C PHE A 596 25.27 4.68 0.25
N THR A 597 25.16 5.84 0.86
CA THR A 597 26.10 6.97 0.64
C THR A 597 27.42 6.79 1.39
N SER A 598 27.48 5.88 2.34
CA SER A 598 28.66 5.51 3.13
C SER A 598 28.68 4.02 3.39
N ILE A 599 29.85 3.45 3.52
CA ILE A 599 30.05 2.04 3.95
C ILE A 599 30.34 2.09 5.45
N ASP A 600 29.48 1.47 6.25
CA ASP A 600 29.74 1.28 7.67
C ASP A 600 30.36 -0.10 7.90
N ALA A 601 31.56 -0.12 8.51
CA ALA A 601 32.25 -1.36 8.81
C ALA A 601 31.54 -2.18 9.93
N ASP A 602 30.72 -1.51 10.75
CA ASP A 602 29.98 -2.15 11.84
C ASP A 602 28.64 -2.77 11.36
N ASP A 603 28.16 -2.41 10.14
CA ASP A 603 27.00 -3.03 9.50
C ASP A 603 27.34 -4.28 8.66
N ALA A 604 28.55 -4.80 8.76
CA ALA A 604 28.89 -6.10 8.20
C ALA A 604 28.06 -7.17 8.93
N ARG A 605 26.81 -7.36 8.50
CA ARG A 605 26.01 -8.53 8.88
C ARG A 605 26.81 -9.78 8.57
N GLU A 606 26.74 -10.75 9.46
CA GLU A 606 27.50 -11.98 9.49
C GLU A 606 27.93 -12.52 8.12
N GLY A 607 29.23 -12.47 7.85
CA GLY A 607 29.88 -13.11 6.71
C GLY A 607 30.01 -12.26 5.44
N SER A 608 29.50 -11.01 5.40
CA SER A 608 29.63 -10.12 4.24
C SER A 608 30.53 -8.94 4.57
N PRO A 609 31.63 -8.68 3.84
CA PRO A 609 32.36 -7.42 3.97
C PRO A 609 31.42 -6.30 3.53
N GLY A 610 31.19 -5.30 4.39
CA GLY A 610 30.26 -4.19 4.12
C GLY A 610 30.45 -3.58 2.72
N GLY A 611 29.34 -3.30 2.05
CA GLY A 611 29.27 -2.72 0.72
C GLY A 611 28.28 -1.55 0.65
N ASP A 612 28.16 -0.93 -0.50
CA ASP A 612 27.27 0.22 -0.71
C ASP A 612 25.93 -0.17 -1.38
N HIS A 613 25.71 -1.43 -1.67
CA HIS A 613 24.44 -1.88 -2.24
C HIS A 613 23.34 -1.87 -1.17
N VAL A 614 22.17 -1.32 -1.48
CA VAL A 614 21.00 -1.47 -0.62
C VAL A 614 20.39 -2.84 -0.90
N PRO A 615 20.39 -3.79 0.06
CA PRO A 615 19.84 -5.12 -0.14
C PRO A 615 18.39 -5.08 -0.59
N GLU A 616 18.03 -6.01 -1.48
CA GLU A 616 16.68 -6.21 -2.03
C GLU A 616 16.12 -5.02 -2.84
N ALA A 617 16.94 -4.00 -3.10
CA ALA A 617 16.52 -2.86 -3.91
C ALA A 617 16.14 -3.32 -5.33
N VAL A 618 14.93 -2.94 -5.76
CA VAL A 618 14.43 -3.30 -7.09
C VAL A 618 15.22 -2.58 -8.18
N GLY A 619 15.73 -3.34 -9.16
CA GLY A 619 16.32 -2.80 -10.38
C GLY A 619 15.29 -2.68 -11.50
N VAL A 620 15.35 -3.59 -12.48
CA VAL A 620 14.49 -3.57 -13.66
C VAL A 620 13.12 -4.19 -13.39
N VAL A 621 12.07 -3.43 -13.72
CA VAL A 621 10.67 -3.88 -13.74
C VAL A 621 10.09 -3.64 -15.13
N ILE A 622 9.44 -4.65 -15.71
CA ILE A 622 8.71 -4.51 -16.98
C ILE A 622 7.31 -5.10 -16.81
N SER A 623 6.30 -4.29 -17.11
CA SER A 623 4.92 -4.74 -17.27
C SER A 623 4.46 -4.44 -18.69
N SER A 624 3.89 -5.44 -19.36
CA SER A 624 3.38 -5.24 -20.72
C SER A 624 2.10 -6.02 -20.94
N GLY A 625 1.20 -5.49 -21.73
CA GLY A 625 -0.06 -6.12 -22.03
C GLY A 625 -0.62 -5.86 -23.41
N VAL A 626 -1.41 -6.83 -23.87
CA VAL A 626 -2.26 -6.73 -25.04
C VAL A 626 -3.68 -7.05 -24.59
N THR A 627 -4.58 -6.08 -24.68
CA THR A 627 -5.97 -6.25 -24.23
C THR A 627 -6.94 -5.96 -25.37
N LEU A 628 -7.80 -6.93 -25.63
CA LEU A 628 -8.95 -6.79 -26.53
C LEU A 628 -10.20 -6.59 -25.66
N HIS A 629 -10.88 -5.45 -25.81
CA HIS A 629 -12.09 -5.10 -25.05
C HIS A 629 -13.33 -5.29 -25.90
N ASP A 630 -14.31 -6.01 -25.39
CA ASP A 630 -15.67 -6.12 -25.94
C ASP A 630 -15.76 -6.16 -27.48
N TRP A 631 -14.90 -6.96 -28.12
CA TRP A 631 -15.03 -7.18 -29.54
C TRP A 631 -16.12 -8.21 -29.83
N ARG A 632 -17.34 -7.73 -30.12
CA ARG A 632 -18.55 -8.56 -30.33
C ARG A 632 -18.88 -9.45 -29.12
N GLY A 633 -18.72 -8.91 -27.93
CA GLY A 633 -18.94 -9.62 -26.68
C GLY A 633 -17.75 -10.45 -26.20
N PHE A 634 -16.62 -10.45 -26.92
CA PHE A 634 -15.40 -11.15 -26.53
C PHE A 634 -14.35 -10.17 -26.02
N SER A 635 -13.82 -10.43 -24.83
CA SER A 635 -12.66 -9.72 -24.25
C SER A 635 -11.53 -10.71 -24.02
N SER A 636 -10.28 -10.26 -24.13
CA SER A 636 -9.10 -11.06 -23.79
C SER A 636 -7.92 -10.18 -23.42
N SER A 637 -7.15 -10.57 -22.44
CA SER A 637 -5.93 -9.87 -22.02
C SER A 637 -4.78 -10.86 -21.83
N LEU A 638 -3.63 -10.52 -22.40
CA LEU A 638 -2.36 -11.23 -22.19
C LEU A 638 -1.39 -10.27 -21.50
N ARG A 639 -0.88 -10.64 -20.34
CA ARG A 639 -0.05 -9.77 -19.48
C ARG A 639 1.29 -10.43 -19.18
N LEU A 640 2.37 -9.71 -19.48
CA LEU A 640 3.73 -10.06 -19.09
C LEU A 640 4.14 -9.24 -17.87
N ARG A 641 4.72 -9.92 -16.88
CA ARG A 641 5.34 -9.35 -15.69
C ARG A 641 6.80 -9.83 -15.63
N TYR A 642 7.74 -8.90 -15.54
CA TYR A 642 9.15 -9.17 -15.36
C TYR A 642 9.65 -8.42 -14.13
N PHE A 643 10.21 -9.15 -13.17
CA PHE A 643 10.87 -8.63 -11.99
C PHE A 643 12.35 -9.06 -12.04
N GLY A 644 13.22 -8.07 -12.20
CA GLY A 644 14.65 -8.29 -12.43
C GLY A 644 15.40 -8.77 -11.18
N PRO A 645 16.61 -9.31 -11.36
CA PRO A 645 17.44 -9.75 -10.24
C PRO A 645 17.88 -8.56 -9.38
N ARG A 646 17.99 -8.81 -8.07
CA ARG A 646 18.34 -7.84 -7.02
C ARG A 646 19.57 -8.30 -6.25
N ASP A 647 20.31 -7.36 -5.69
CA ASP A 647 21.38 -7.67 -4.74
C ASP A 647 20.72 -8.02 -3.38
N LEU A 648 21.08 -9.15 -2.79
CA LEU A 648 20.53 -9.63 -1.51
C LEU A 648 21.47 -9.33 -0.33
N THR A 649 22.70 -8.88 -0.63
CA THR A 649 23.71 -8.50 0.36
C THR A 649 24.31 -7.15 -0.01
N SER A 650 24.77 -6.40 0.99
CA SER A 650 25.33 -5.05 0.81
C SER A 650 26.61 -5.04 -0.01
N ASP A 651 27.36 -6.15 -0.06
CA ASP A 651 28.56 -6.33 -0.91
C ASP A 651 28.22 -6.69 -2.38
N GLY A 652 26.95 -6.96 -2.69
CA GLY A 652 26.47 -7.34 -4.01
C GLY A 652 26.94 -8.71 -4.50
N LEU A 653 27.48 -9.57 -3.62
CA LEU A 653 27.98 -10.89 -3.99
C LEU A 653 26.88 -11.93 -4.14
N VAL A 654 25.78 -11.79 -3.42
CA VAL A 654 24.61 -12.66 -3.52
C VAL A 654 23.48 -11.91 -4.21
N ARG A 655 22.89 -12.54 -5.24
CA ARG A 655 21.80 -11.94 -6.03
C ARG A 655 20.63 -12.90 -6.15
N SER A 656 19.41 -12.32 -6.17
CA SER A 656 18.19 -13.06 -6.50
C SER A 656 18.17 -13.55 -7.94
N GLY A 657 17.26 -14.46 -8.25
CA GLY A 657 16.83 -14.76 -9.61
C GLY A 657 16.00 -13.61 -10.21
N ASN A 658 15.57 -13.80 -11.45
CA ASN A 658 14.52 -12.99 -12.06
C ASN A 658 13.20 -13.77 -12.06
N THR A 659 12.07 -13.06 -11.95
CA THR A 659 10.72 -13.64 -12.04
C THR A 659 10.07 -13.20 -13.34
N VAL A 660 9.55 -14.17 -14.12
CA VAL A 660 8.87 -13.90 -15.40
C VAL A 660 7.52 -14.61 -15.43
N LEU A 661 6.45 -13.85 -15.38
CA LEU A 661 5.09 -14.39 -15.42
C LEU A 661 4.35 -13.91 -16.67
N LEU A 662 3.64 -14.83 -17.30
CA LEU A 662 2.70 -14.54 -18.37
C LEU A 662 1.32 -15.02 -17.93
N ASN A 663 0.38 -14.09 -17.80
CA ASN A 663 -0.99 -14.36 -17.39
C ASN A 663 -1.94 -14.06 -18.55
N TRP A 664 -2.98 -14.87 -18.70
CA TRP A 664 -3.99 -14.69 -19.73
C TRP A 664 -5.40 -14.75 -19.13
N GLU A 665 -6.24 -13.88 -19.65
CA GLU A 665 -7.66 -13.88 -19.36
C GLU A 665 -8.46 -13.82 -20.67
N ALA A 666 -9.61 -14.50 -20.70
CA ALA A 666 -10.59 -14.33 -21.76
C ALA A 666 -12.00 -14.36 -21.17
N ALA A 667 -12.89 -13.54 -21.72
CA ALA A 667 -14.26 -13.47 -21.30
C ALA A 667 -15.19 -13.38 -22.53
N TYR A 668 -16.40 -13.91 -22.39
CA TYR A 668 -17.43 -13.83 -23.41
C TYR A 668 -18.78 -13.46 -22.80
N GLN A 669 -19.35 -12.36 -23.27
CA GLN A 669 -20.72 -11.92 -22.95
C GLN A 669 -21.72 -12.74 -23.75
N ILE A 670 -22.33 -13.76 -23.12
CA ILE A 670 -23.28 -14.67 -23.76
C ILE A 670 -24.55 -13.93 -24.18
N ASN A 671 -25.04 -13.07 -23.29
CA ASN A 671 -26.18 -12.18 -23.51
C ASN A 671 -26.10 -11.02 -22.48
N LYS A 672 -27.13 -10.18 -22.38
CA LYS A 672 -27.14 -9.00 -21.49
C LYS A 672 -26.98 -9.34 -20.00
N THR A 673 -27.24 -10.59 -19.60
CA THR A 673 -27.23 -11.02 -18.20
C THR A 673 -26.01 -11.91 -17.88
N TRP A 674 -25.56 -12.74 -18.81
CA TRP A 674 -24.58 -13.78 -18.53
C TRP A 674 -23.25 -13.52 -19.22
N ARG A 675 -22.20 -13.51 -18.42
CA ARG A 675 -20.79 -13.46 -18.87
C ARG A 675 -20.06 -14.67 -18.30
N VAL A 676 -19.22 -15.32 -19.11
CA VAL A 676 -18.31 -16.37 -18.69
C VAL A 676 -16.88 -15.90 -18.89
N SER A 677 -16.01 -16.18 -17.94
CA SER A 677 -14.57 -15.86 -18.09
C SER A 677 -13.69 -17.02 -17.63
N THR A 678 -12.46 -17.02 -18.15
CA THR A 678 -11.39 -17.93 -17.75
C THR A 678 -10.12 -17.17 -17.57
N GLN A 679 -9.38 -17.47 -16.52
CA GLN A 679 -8.04 -16.98 -16.28
C GLN A 679 -7.04 -18.13 -16.29
N VAL A 680 -5.89 -17.94 -16.91
CA VAL A 680 -4.75 -18.84 -16.84
C VAL A 680 -3.59 -18.04 -16.30
N LEU A 681 -3.21 -18.31 -15.07
CA LEU A 681 -2.12 -17.65 -14.38
C LEU A 681 -0.84 -18.49 -14.54
N ASN A 682 0.31 -17.82 -14.62
CA ASN A 682 1.60 -18.45 -14.94
C ASN A 682 1.51 -19.39 -16.17
N LEU A 683 1.03 -18.89 -17.31
CA LEU A 683 0.81 -19.64 -18.55
C LEU A 683 2.04 -20.40 -19.03
N LEU A 684 3.25 -19.94 -18.68
CA LEU A 684 4.51 -20.58 -19.04
C LEU A 684 4.95 -21.66 -18.05
N ASP A 685 4.16 -21.90 -16.99
CA ASP A 685 4.46 -22.85 -15.89
C ASP A 685 5.90 -22.70 -15.34
N ARG A 686 6.31 -21.46 -15.10
CA ARG A 686 7.62 -21.13 -14.57
C ARG A 686 7.71 -21.50 -13.10
N HIS A 687 8.83 -22.09 -12.71
CA HIS A 687 9.20 -22.37 -11.33
C HIS A 687 10.21 -21.32 -10.87
N ASP A 688 9.82 -20.05 -10.97
CA ASP A 688 10.62 -18.92 -10.51
C ASP A 688 10.33 -18.67 -9.02
N HIS A 689 11.10 -17.79 -8.39
CA HIS A 689 10.85 -17.30 -7.04
C HIS A 689 10.02 -16.02 -7.13
N ASP A 690 8.98 -15.92 -6.29
CA ASP A 690 8.19 -14.69 -6.18
C ASP A 690 9.01 -13.62 -5.44
N ILE A 691 9.79 -14.06 -4.43
CA ILE A 691 10.74 -13.23 -3.70
C ILE A 691 11.89 -14.08 -3.16
N ASP A 692 13.07 -13.46 -3.00
CA ASP A 692 14.30 -14.05 -2.44
C ASP A 692 14.83 -13.19 -1.30
N TYR A 693 15.36 -13.84 -0.25
CA TYR A 693 16.11 -13.29 0.87
C TYR A 693 17.41 -14.05 1.07
N TYR A 694 18.37 -13.47 1.79
CA TYR A 694 19.62 -14.16 2.14
C TYR A 694 19.90 -13.99 3.62
N TYR A 695 19.83 -15.10 4.36
CA TYR A 695 20.15 -15.15 5.80
C TYR A 695 20.54 -16.58 6.22
N GLU A 696 21.00 -16.73 7.47
CA GLU A 696 21.36 -18.01 8.05
C GLU A 696 20.13 -18.73 8.60
N SER A 697 20.06 -20.04 8.39
CA SER A 697 19.02 -20.91 8.94
C SER A 697 19.51 -22.33 9.21
N ARG A 698 18.74 -23.07 10.00
CA ARG A 698 18.95 -24.48 10.27
C ARG A 698 17.65 -25.24 9.99
N VAL A 699 17.54 -25.90 8.85
CA VAL A 699 16.30 -26.54 8.36
C VAL A 699 15.84 -27.75 9.15
N SER A 700 16.69 -28.32 10.03
CA SER A 700 16.33 -29.43 10.94
C SER A 700 17.26 -29.47 12.14
N PRO A 701 16.83 -30.07 13.29
CA PRO A 701 17.65 -30.16 14.52
C PRO A 701 19.02 -30.80 14.33
N GLY A 702 19.18 -31.69 13.35
CA GLY A 702 20.41 -32.42 13.08
C GLY A 702 21.28 -31.84 11.97
N SER A 703 20.84 -30.75 11.29
CA SER A 703 21.63 -30.10 10.24
C SER A 703 22.56 -29.04 10.83
N GLY A 704 23.59 -28.63 10.08
CA GLY A 704 24.38 -27.44 10.37
C GLY A 704 23.60 -26.18 10.00
N ALA A 705 23.93 -25.06 10.65
CA ALA A 705 23.49 -23.74 10.21
C ALA A 705 24.13 -23.39 8.87
N LEU A 706 23.39 -22.72 7.97
CA LEU A 706 23.84 -22.38 6.64
C LEU A 706 23.23 -21.04 6.18
N SER A 707 24.10 -20.09 5.84
CA SER A 707 23.69 -18.88 5.14
C SER A 707 23.38 -19.21 3.68
N GLN A 708 22.13 -18.99 3.25
CA GLN A 708 21.65 -19.36 1.92
C GLN A 708 20.47 -18.49 1.48
N ILE A 709 20.09 -18.60 0.23
CA ILE A 709 18.86 -17.97 -0.27
C ILE A 709 17.65 -18.69 0.32
N HIS A 710 16.71 -17.92 0.81
CA HIS A 710 15.36 -18.34 1.18
C HIS A 710 14.38 -17.68 0.22
N PHE A 711 13.41 -18.44 -0.27
CA PHE A 711 12.52 -17.93 -1.30
C PHE A 711 11.08 -18.40 -1.10
N HIS A 712 10.14 -17.61 -1.53
CA HIS A 712 8.76 -18.04 -1.72
C HIS A 712 8.55 -18.41 -3.19
N PRO A 713 8.06 -19.64 -3.51
CA PRO A 713 7.87 -20.06 -4.88
C PRO A 713 6.74 -19.27 -5.57
N VAL A 714 6.91 -19.01 -6.87
CA VAL A 714 5.79 -18.63 -7.73
C VAL A 714 4.83 -19.80 -7.83
N GLU A 715 3.53 -19.54 -7.74
CA GLU A 715 2.51 -20.57 -7.94
C GLU A 715 2.59 -21.13 -9.38
N PRO A 716 2.44 -22.45 -9.57
CA PRO A 716 2.51 -23.09 -10.89
C PRO A 716 1.31 -22.65 -11.76
N ILE A 717 1.31 -23.10 -13.02
CA ILE A 717 0.18 -22.83 -13.90
C ILE A 717 -1.15 -23.20 -13.22
N GLN A 718 -2.09 -22.29 -13.24
CA GLN A 718 -3.43 -22.52 -12.70
C GLN A 718 -4.53 -21.94 -13.58
N VAL A 719 -5.66 -22.60 -13.59
CA VAL A 719 -6.84 -22.20 -14.36
C VAL A 719 -7.98 -21.88 -13.40
N ARG A 720 -8.62 -20.73 -13.60
CA ARG A 720 -9.83 -20.30 -12.90
C ARG A 720 -10.94 -20.05 -13.91
N LEU A 721 -12.16 -20.40 -13.56
CA LEU A 721 -13.36 -20.18 -14.37
C LEU A 721 -14.35 -19.36 -13.55
N ALA A 722 -15.00 -18.40 -14.19
CA ALA A 722 -16.03 -17.60 -13.55
C ALA A 722 -17.30 -17.51 -14.41
N LEU A 723 -18.44 -17.45 -13.71
CA LEU A 723 -19.74 -17.15 -14.28
C LEU A 723 -20.32 -15.94 -13.57
N THR A 724 -20.58 -14.87 -14.32
CA THR A 724 -21.17 -13.63 -13.82
C THR A 724 -22.58 -13.47 -14.35
N ALA A 725 -23.52 -13.15 -13.46
CA ALA A 725 -24.84 -12.65 -13.80
C ALA A 725 -24.91 -11.15 -13.53
N GLU A 726 -25.31 -10.35 -14.53
CA GLU A 726 -25.48 -8.90 -14.48
C GLU A 726 -26.96 -8.55 -14.66
N PHE A 727 -27.49 -7.57 -13.88
CA PHE A 727 -28.93 -7.26 -13.82
C PHE A 727 -29.25 -5.80 -14.06
#